data_a56ce60c523109df8281c5b453c2ca7d
#
_entry.id   a56ce60c523109df8281c5b453c2ca7d
#
_cell.length_a   1.000
_cell.length_b   1.000
_cell.length_c   1.000
_cell.angle_alpha   90.00
_cell.angle_beta   90.00
_cell.angle_gamma   90.00
#
_symmetry.space_group_name_H-M   'P 1'
#
loop_
_entity.id
_entity.type
_entity.pdbx_description
1 polymer ?
#
loop_
_entity_poly.entity_id
_entity_poly.type
_entity_poly.pdbx_seq_one_letter_code
_entity_poly.pdbx_strand_id
1 'polypeptide(L)'
;MIPLIIGIAALGLVFLATLGKQVFDLNSQASLKRHRSKEAGLADLLMYSALVVDDVVACKNGSFMMAWIFQCADAGSSTDEQKEAVRLRINAALAKLGNGWVLHIDAVRRVAANYSDKSASHFPDLITEAIDEERRRLFESIGTMYEGYFVLTATYFPPLLAQQKFVELMFDDDSKKTDKSALTQDLIKSFRHDCESLESRLSLAFTLNRLTGTAHIQDDGSIRVEHDFLRWLHYCVTGISHPIQLPKNPIYLDKLIGGKECWMGVIPKIGKHFIGVVAIDGFPFDSTPGMLNALTEINSEVRWSSRFIFLDAHEAVAHLEKYRKKWRQKVRGFFDQVFNLNSGHIDQDAAAMVADAEAAIGETNSGLVGQGYYTSVVVLMNEDRGQMLKDQRIVEKLINKLGFSARIESINAMDAFFGSLPGHAVENVRRPIVNSLNLADLMPSSSIWTGLNTCPCPLYPPNSPPLMSCVTHGSTPFRLNLHVRDVGHTIMFGPTGSGKSTHLALLVAQLRRYPGMTIFAFDKGLSLYPLTAAIRAVTRGNSERHFDIAADNEPLAFCPLQFLDSKSDRAWAMEWIDTLLALNGVDTTPDQRNEIALAILNMYQSGSKTLSEFTVTIQDEQIRAAMAQYTVDGSMGSLLDAETDGLELSDLTVFEIETLLSLGDRYALPVLLYLFRRIELSLTGQPAAIILDEAWIMLGHPVFRNKIQEWLKVMRKANCLVLMATQSLSDAANS
;
A
#
# COMPACT_ATOMS: atom_id res chain seq x y z
N MET A 1 4.69 -64.93 53.21
CA MET A 1 5.53 -63.92 52.54
C MET A 1 5.60 -64.11 51.04
N ILE A 2 5.79 -65.28 50.50
CA ILE A 2 5.92 -65.52 49.03
C ILE A 2 4.71 -65.07 48.23
N PRO A 3 3.42 -65.29 48.57
CA PRO A 3 2.28 -64.85 47.82
C PRO A 3 2.11 -63.31 47.77
N LEU A 4 2.56 -62.60 48.78
CA LEU A 4 2.51 -61.15 48.89
C LEU A 4 3.52 -60.52 47.95
N ILE A 5 4.72 -61.11 47.84
CA ILE A 5 5.78 -60.64 46.88
C ILE A 5 5.37 -60.86 45.46
N ILE A 6 4.72 -61.98 45.16
CA ILE A 6 4.19 -62.26 43.79
C ILE A 6 3.06 -61.28 43.45
N GLY A 7 2.19 -60.93 44.39
CA GLY A 7 1.14 -59.94 44.20
C GLY A 7 1.67 -58.51 43.90
N ILE A 8 2.71 -58.08 44.60
CA ILE A 8 3.35 -56.79 44.44
C ILE A 8 4.09 -56.74 43.07
N ALA A 9 4.77 -57.84 42.69
CA ALA A 9 5.44 -57.92 41.40
C ALA A 9 4.44 -57.92 40.25
N ALA A 10 3.29 -58.61 40.37
CA ALA A 10 2.23 -58.57 39.37
C ALA A 10 1.58 -57.19 39.24
N LEU A 11 1.33 -56.47 40.33
CA LEU A 11 0.84 -55.09 40.35
C LEU A 11 1.85 -54.13 39.72
N GLY A 12 3.15 -54.31 39.98
CA GLY A 12 4.23 -53.51 39.37
C GLY A 12 4.32 -53.72 37.85
N LEU A 13 4.15 -54.97 37.40
CA LEU A 13 4.11 -55.27 35.96
C LEU A 13 2.89 -54.66 35.23
N VAL A 14 1.71 -54.73 35.88
CA VAL A 14 0.49 -54.10 35.34
C VAL A 14 0.64 -52.58 35.29
N PHE A 15 1.24 -51.97 36.32
CA PHE A 15 1.50 -50.53 36.36
C PHE A 15 2.49 -50.11 35.28
N LEU A 16 3.58 -50.85 35.11
CA LEU A 16 4.56 -50.59 34.01
C LEU A 16 3.94 -50.78 32.62
N ALA A 17 3.09 -51.77 32.44
CA ALA A 17 2.39 -52.00 31.17
C ALA A 17 1.38 -50.89 30.86
N THR A 18 0.65 -50.37 31.87
CA THR A 18 -0.28 -49.26 31.70
C THR A 18 0.45 -47.93 31.43
N LEU A 19 1.58 -47.67 32.12
CA LEU A 19 2.44 -46.53 31.89
C LEU A 19 3.07 -46.57 30.49
N GLY A 20 3.57 -47.73 30.08
CA GLY A 20 4.11 -47.95 28.74
C GLY A 20 3.07 -47.71 27.64
N LYS A 21 1.81 -48.18 27.89
CA LYS A 21 0.71 -47.91 26.98
C LYS A 21 0.36 -46.44 26.90
N GLN A 22 0.31 -45.72 28.03
CA GLN A 22 0.06 -44.28 28.04
C GLN A 22 1.14 -43.49 27.31
N VAL A 23 2.43 -43.82 27.54
CA VAL A 23 3.56 -43.19 26.83
C VAL A 23 3.49 -43.47 25.33
N PHE A 24 3.15 -44.72 24.96
CA PHE A 24 2.96 -45.11 23.56
C PHE A 24 1.79 -44.36 22.93
N ASP A 25 0.67 -44.24 23.63
CA ASP A 25 -0.52 -43.53 23.13
C ASP A 25 -0.24 -42.03 22.99
N LEU A 26 0.48 -41.39 23.96
CA LEU A 26 0.91 -40.00 23.86
C LEU A 26 1.88 -39.79 22.67
N ASN A 27 2.88 -40.67 22.53
CA ASN A 27 3.84 -40.56 21.43
C ASN A 27 3.17 -40.79 20.07
N SER A 28 2.21 -41.72 20.03
CA SER A 28 1.44 -42.00 18.82
C SER A 28 0.41 -40.91 18.47
N GLN A 29 -0.13 -40.17 19.47
CA GLN A 29 -0.96 -38.98 19.25
C GLN A 29 -0.14 -37.82 18.73
N ALA A 30 1.12 -37.67 19.12
CA ALA A 30 2.05 -36.67 18.62
C ALA A 30 2.66 -37.03 17.24
N SER A 31 2.46 -38.27 16.76
CA SER A 31 3.02 -38.69 15.47
C SER A 31 2.23 -38.10 14.29
N LEU A 32 2.92 -37.45 13.36
CA LEU A 32 2.34 -36.92 12.11
C LEU A 32 1.67 -38.02 11.26
N LYS A 33 2.13 -39.28 11.34
CA LYS A 33 1.53 -40.44 10.62
C LYS A 33 0.07 -40.68 10.99
N ARG A 34 -0.35 -40.41 12.23
CA ARG A 34 -1.75 -40.58 12.68
C ARG A 34 -2.69 -39.50 12.15
N HIS A 35 -2.15 -38.33 11.82
CA HIS A 35 -2.95 -37.23 11.31
C HIS A 35 -3.13 -37.25 9.79
N ARG A 36 -2.47 -38.21 9.10
CA ARG A 36 -2.65 -38.43 7.66
C ARG A 36 -3.96 -39.17 7.42
N SER A 37 -4.84 -38.59 6.56
CA SER A 37 -6.07 -39.27 6.14
C SER A 37 -5.73 -40.57 5.40
N LYS A 38 -6.58 -41.59 5.58
CA LYS A 38 -6.54 -42.85 4.85
C LYS A 38 -7.38 -42.82 3.58
N GLU A 39 -8.28 -41.84 3.45
CA GLU A 39 -9.13 -41.65 2.30
C GLU A 39 -8.42 -40.74 1.28
N ALA A 40 -8.40 -41.15 0.03
CA ALA A 40 -7.87 -40.33 -1.06
C ALA A 40 -8.76 -39.10 -1.28
N GLY A 41 -8.18 -37.92 -1.35
CA GLY A 41 -8.88 -36.66 -1.54
C GLY A 41 -7.97 -35.57 -2.05
N LEU A 42 -8.47 -34.32 -2.09
CA LEU A 42 -7.70 -33.16 -2.53
C LEU A 42 -6.35 -33.03 -1.80
N ALA A 43 -6.33 -33.29 -0.48
CA ALA A 43 -5.11 -33.26 0.31
C ALA A 43 -4.01 -34.18 -0.20
N ASP A 44 -4.34 -35.34 -0.76
CA ASP A 44 -3.33 -36.29 -1.28
C ASP A 44 -2.66 -35.76 -2.55
N LEU A 45 -3.32 -34.89 -3.30
CA LEU A 45 -2.83 -34.24 -4.51
C LEU A 45 -1.98 -33.00 -4.23
N LEU A 46 -2.10 -32.42 -3.04
CA LEU A 46 -1.32 -31.25 -2.64
C LEU A 46 0.07 -31.64 -2.16
N MET A 47 1.07 -30.85 -2.52
CA MET A 47 2.48 -31.11 -2.19
C MET A 47 2.88 -30.62 -0.79
N TYR A 48 2.02 -29.91 -0.06
CA TYR A 48 2.34 -29.27 1.22
C TYR A 48 2.46 -30.28 2.35
N SER A 49 3.58 -30.26 3.08
CA SER A 49 3.83 -31.21 4.17
C SER A 49 3.83 -30.54 5.53
N ALA A 50 4.80 -29.68 5.82
CA ALA A 50 4.96 -29.05 7.13
C ALA A 50 5.56 -27.64 7.03
N LEU A 51 5.26 -26.82 8.05
CA LEU A 51 5.99 -25.60 8.30
C LEU A 51 7.22 -25.95 9.13
N VAL A 52 8.41 -25.79 8.55
CA VAL A 52 9.69 -26.17 9.21
C VAL A 52 10.33 -25.01 9.96
N VAL A 53 10.12 -23.80 9.48
CA VAL A 53 10.47 -22.52 10.12
C VAL A 53 9.36 -21.55 9.78
N ASP A 54 9.22 -20.47 10.49
CA ASP A 54 8.12 -19.49 10.32
C ASP A 54 7.93 -18.99 8.87
N ASP A 55 9.01 -18.91 8.09
CA ASP A 55 9.01 -18.45 6.70
C ASP A 55 9.18 -19.59 5.66
N VAL A 56 9.33 -20.87 6.07
CA VAL A 56 9.65 -21.99 5.18
C VAL A 56 8.65 -23.12 5.30
N VAL A 57 8.01 -23.44 4.18
CA VAL A 57 7.16 -24.63 4.03
C VAL A 57 7.92 -25.72 3.30
N ALA A 58 7.95 -26.94 3.88
CA ALA A 58 8.47 -28.13 3.24
C ALA A 58 7.36 -28.87 2.51
N CYS A 59 7.71 -29.43 1.35
CA CYS A 59 6.83 -30.22 0.51
C CYS A 59 7.06 -31.72 0.65
N LYS A 60 6.06 -32.55 0.30
CA LYS A 60 6.13 -34.03 0.32
C LYS A 60 7.23 -34.60 -0.56
N ASN A 61 7.60 -33.90 -1.61
CA ASN A 61 8.68 -34.26 -2.54
C ASN A 61 10.07 -33.79 -2.08
N GLY A 62 10.19 -33.25 -0.88
CA GLY A 62 11.46 -32.76 -0.32
C GLY A 62 11.87 -31.37 -0.76
N SER A 63 11.06 -30.65 -1.52
CA SER A 63 11.31 -29.24 -1.85
C SER A 63 10.94 -28.30 -0.70
N PHE A 64 11.54 -27.11 -0.72
CA PHE A 64 11.28 -26.03 0.21
C PHE A 64 10.66 -24.83 -0.49
N MET A 65 9.78 -24.12 0.18
CA MET A 65 9.13 -22.91 -0.35
C MET A 65 9.24 -21.76 0.62
N MET A 66 9.41 -20.55 0.06
CA MET A 66 9.29 -19.25 0.73
C MET A 66 8.48 -18.30 -0.16
N ALA A 67 7.69 -17.41 0.45
CA ALA A 67 6.84 -16.50 -0.31
C ALA A 67 6.91 -15.07 0.22
N TRP A 68 6.71 -14.12 -0.71
CA TRP A 68 6.67 -12.69 -0.44
C TRP A 68 5.44 -12.08 -1.11
N ILE A 69 4.74 -11.21 -0.41
CA ILE A 69 3.89 -10.23 -1.07
C ILE A 69 4.77 -9.12 -1.59
N PHE A 70 4.55 -8.68 -2.84
CA PHE A 70 5.35 -7.62 -3.42
C PHE A 70 4.50 -6.52 -4.06
N GLN A 71 5.07 -5.33 -4.11
CA GLN A 71 4.49 -4.16 -4.74
C GLN A 71 5.48 -3.59 -5.75
N CYS A 72 4.96 -3.25 -6.92
CA CYS A 72 5.66 -2.51 -7.96
C CYS A 72 5.41 -1.00 -7.81
N ALA A 73 6.26 -0.18 -8.38
CA ALA A 73 5.93 1.21 -8.60
C ALA A 73 4.76 1.33 -9.60
N ASP A 74 3.99 2.40 -9.52
CA ASP A 74 3.00 2.71 -10.55
C ASP A 74 3.74 3.16 -11.83
N ALA A 75 3.58 2.39 -12.90
CA ALA A 75 4.22 2.65 -14.18
C ALA A 75 3.44 3.65 -15.06
N GLY A 76 2.28 4.14 -14.61
CA GLY A 76 1.44 5.06 -15.37
C GLY A 76 2.10 6.40 -15.70
N SER A 77 3.01 6.85 -14.83
CA SER A 77 3.81 8.08 -15.01
C SER A 77 5.28 7.83 -15.28
N SER A 78 5.70 6.56 -15.44
CA SER A 78 7.10 6.20 -15.67
C SER A 78 7.49 6.37 -17.14
N THR A 79 8.72 6.85 -17.38
CA THR A 79 9.29 6.88 -18.73
C THR A 79 9.69 5.46 -19.20
N ASP A 80 9.90 5.29 -20.49
CA ASP A 80 10.30 3.97 -21.03
C ASP A 80 11.69 3.55 -20.53
N GLU A 81 12.60 4.52 -20.28
CA GLU A 81 13.91 4.26 -19.68
C GLU A 81 13.78 3.77 -18.23
N GLN A 82 12.83 4.29 -17.48
CA GLN A 82 12.57 3.83 -16.10
C GLN A 82 12.00 2.41 -16.10
N LYS A 83 11.09 2.09 -17.02
CA LYS A 83 10.55 0.73 -17.18
C LYS A 83 11.65 -0.26 -17.58
N GLU A 84 12.51 0.14 -18.51
CA GLU A 84 13.65 -0.67 -18.94
C GLU A 84 14.67 -0.89 -17.78
N ALA A 85 14.94 0.13 -16.98
CA ALA A 85 15.80 -0.01 -15.81
C ALA A 85 15.25 -1.03 -14.79
N VAL A 86 13.93 -1.04 -14.56
CA VAL A 86 13.26 -2.03 -13.69
C VAL A 86 13.39 -3.44 -14.29
N ARG A 87 13.12 -3.59 -15.59
CA ARG A 87 13.27 -4.83 -16.34
C ARG A 87 14.67 -5.43 -16.18
N LEU A 88 15.70 -4.62 -16.38
CA LEU A 88 17.11 -5.06 -16.25
C LEU A 88 17.46 -5.47 -14.81
N ARG A 89 16.96 -4.77 -13.79
CA ARG A 89 17.15 -5.14 -12.38
C ARG A 89 16.48 -6.47 -12.03
N ILE A 90 15.27 -6.71 -12.53
CA ILE A 90 14.59 -8.01 -12.37
C ILE A 90 15.39 -9.12 -13.03
N ASN A 91 15.80 -8.93 -14.28
CA ASN A 91 16.63 -9.90 -15.00
C ASN A 91 17.92 -10.23 -14.23
N ALA A 92 18.65 -9.20 -13.77
CA ALA A 92 19.90 -9.39 -13.01
C ALA A 92 19.70 -10.16 -11.69
N ALA A 93 18.53 -10.03 -11.07
CA ALA A 93 18.18 -10.79 -9.87
C ALA A 93 17.89 -12.27 -10.20
N LEU A 94 17.19 -12.53 -11.30
CA LEU A 94 16.69 -13.85 -11.67
C LEU A 94 17.72 -14.70 -12.46
N ALA A 95 18.57 -14.06 -13.28
CA ALA A 95 19.54 -14.76 -14.14
C ALA A 95 20.55 -15.65 -13.38
N LYS A 96 20.69 -15.44 -12.06
CA LYS A 96 21.58 -16.24 -11.20
C LYS A 96 20.95 -17.51 -10.64
N LEU A 97 19.63 -17.69 -10.83
CA LEU A 97 18.95 -18.91 -10.43
C LEU A 97 19.17 -20.00 -11.51
N GLY A 98 19.45 -21.21 -11.08
CA GLY A 98 19.70 -22.37 -11.96
C GLY A 98 18.73 -23.50 -11.69
N ASN A 99 19.14 -24.71 -12.06
CA ASN A 99 18.35 -25.93 -11.91
C ASN A 99 17.92 -26.16 -10.45
N GLY A 100 16.75 -26.72 -10.29
CA GLY A 100 16.10 -26.91 -8.98
C GLY A 100 15.27 -25.72 -8.49
N TRP A 101 15.41 -24.52 -9.08
CA TRP A 101 14.59 -23.38 -8.73
C TRP A 101 13.32 -23.30 -9.59
N VAL A 102 12.21 -23.02 -8.92
CA VAL A 102 10.91 -22.74 -9.54
C VAL A 102 10.33 -21.50 -8.90
N LEU A 103 9.91 -20.54 -9.71
CA LEU A 103 9.17 -19.36 -9.25
C LEU A 103 7.71 -19.47 -9.68
N HIS A 104 6.80 -19.19 -8.74
CA HIS A 104 5.41 -18.83 -9.02
C HIS A 104 5.23 -17.35 -8.76
N ILE A 105 4.73 -16.63 -9.75
CA ILE A 105 4.47 -15.21 -9.71
C ILE A 105 2.98 -15.03 -9.92
N ASP A 106 2.29 -14.63 -8.88
CA ASP A 106 0.84 -14.55 -8.87
C ASP A 106 0.38 -13.11 -8.74
N ALA A 107 -0.55 -12.70 -9.60
CA ALA A 107 -1.31 -11.48 -9.47
C ALA A 107 -2.76 -11.84 -9.12
N VAL A 108 -3.21 -11.40 -7.97
CA VAL A 108 -4.56 -11.65 -7.48
C VAL A 108 -5.40 -10.41 -7.68
N ARG A 109 -6.61 -10.59 -8.16
CA ARG A 109 -7.64 -9.57 -8.20
C ARG A 109 -8.88 -10.08 -7.48
N ARG A 110 -9.34 -9.33 -6.48
CA ARG A 110 -10.50 -9.71 -5.65
C ARG A 110 -11.41 -8.52 -5.43
N VAL A 111 -12.65 -8.80 -5.05
CA VAL A 111 -13.61 -7.77 -4.67
C VAL A 111 -13.06 -6.93 -3.52
N ALA A 112 -13.10 -5.62 -3.69
CA ALA A 112 -12.75 -4.63 -2.68
C ALA A 112 -13.99 -4.03 -2.03
N ALA A 113 -13.84 -3.54 -0.80
CA ALA A 113 -14.88 -2.72 -0.19
C ALA A 113 -15.00 -1.39 -0.98
N ASN A 114 -16.22 -1.07 -1.39
CA ASN A 114 -16.48 0.15 -2.17
C ASN A 114 -16.31 1.42 -1.33
N TYR A 115 -16.67 1.36 -0.05
CA TYR A 115 -16.65 2.51 0.84
C TYR A 115 -16.28 2.12 2.27
N SER A 116 -15.87 3.09 3.09
CA SER A 116 -15.55 2.86 4.50
C SER A 116 -16.81 2.54 5.32
N ASP A 117 -16.65 1.80 6.42
CA ASP A 117 -17.76 1.49 7.32
C ASP A 117 -18.32 2.78 7.94
N LYS A 118 -19.65 2.89 7.98
CA LYS A 118 -20.35 4.06 8.53
C LYS A 118 -20.05 4.27 10.02
N SER A 119 -19.90 3.19 10.77
CA SER A 119 -19.63 3.22 12.22
C SER A 119 -18.25 3.78 12.57
N ALA A 120 -17.31 3.80 11.61
CA ALA A 120 -15.97 4.34 11.79
C ALA A 120 -15.90 5.88 11.64
N SER A 121 -16.96 6.53 11.19
CA SER A 121 -17.03 7.98 10.97
C SER A 121 -17.87 8.67 12.04
N HIS A 122 -17.44 9.85 12.51
CA HIS A 122 -18.06 10.58 13.62
C HIS A 122 -18.36 12.02 13.23
N PHE A 123 -19.20 12.22 12.21
CA PHE A 123 -19.56 13.57 11.77
C PHE A 123 -20.35 14.32 12.85
N PRO A 124 -19.98 15.59 13.16
CA PRO A 124 -20.63 16.35 14.22
C PRO A 124 -21.95 16.97 13.80
N ASP A 125 -22.28 17.00 12.51
CA ASP A 125 -23.47 17.62 11.95
C ASP A 125 -24.08 16.83 10.79
N LEU A 126 -25.38 17.02 10.57
CA LEU A 126 -26.16 16.31 9.54
C LEU A 126 -25.75 16.66 8.11
N ILE A 127 -25.15 17.83 7.87
CA ILE A 127 -24.76 18.25 6.51
C ILE A 127 -23.53 17.47 6.07
N THR A 128 -22.51 17.41 6.89
CA THR A 128 -21.28 16.67 6.58
C THR A 128 -21.52 15.16 6.55
N GLU A 129 -22.42 14.65 7.41
CA GLU A 129 -22.88 13.25 7.34
C GLU A 129 -23.65 13.00 6.03
N ALA A 130 -24.55 13.88 5.61
CA ALA A 130 -25.30 13.72 4.36
C ALA A 130 -24.41 13.77 3.12
N ILE A 131 -23.37 14.61 3.10
CA ILE A 131 -22.38 14.65 2.03
C ILE A 131 -21.66 13.31 1.94
N ASP A 132 -21.27 12.71 3.06
CA ASP A 132 -20.61 11.39 3.07
C ASP A 132 -21.57 10.27 2.63
N GLU A 133 -22.82 10.31 3.06
CA GLU A 133 -23.85 9.33 2.68
C GLU A 133 -24.19 9.37 1.19
N GLU A 134 -24.28 10.55 0.58
CA GLU A 134 -24.47 10.67 -0.87
C GLU A 134 -23.23 10.16 -1.65
N ARG A 135 -22.03 10.37 -1.14
CA ARG A 135 -20.83 9.77 -1.70
C ARG A 135 -20.86 8.24 -1.58
N ARG A 136 -21.27 7.70 -0.43
CA ARG A 136 -21.46 6.26 -0.23
C ARG A 136 -22.39 5.68 -1.28
N ARG A 137 -23.57 6.27 -1.48
CA ARG A 137 -24.56 5.86 -2.50
C ARG A 137 -23.97 5.90 -3.90
N LEU A 138 -23.20 6.95 -4.22
CA LEU A 138 -22.50 7.06 -5.49
C LEU A 138 -21.55 5.87 -5.70
N PHE A 139 -20.71 5.56 -4.71
CA PHE A 139 -19.74 4.47 -4.78
C PHE A 139 -20.43 3.10 -4.87
N GLU A 140 -21.53 2.89 -4.15
CA GLU A 140 -22.35 1.68 -4.27
C GLU A 140 -22.99 1.55 -5.66
N SER A 141 -23.37 2.67 -6.29
CA SER A 141 -23.96 2.70 -7.64
C SER A 141 -22.94 2.43 -8.77
N ILE A 142 -21.64 2.65 -8.56
CA ILE A 142 -20.59 2.37 -9.54
C ILE A 142 -20.49 0.85 -9.81
N GLY A 143 -20.94 0.01 -8.87
CA GLY A 143 -20.88 -1.44 -8.96
C GLY A 143 -19.69 -2.02 -8.19
N THR A 144 -19.37 -3.29 -8.48
CA THR A 144 -18.30 -4.01 -7.78
C THR A 144 -16.93 -3.42 -8.11
N MET A 145 -16.19 -3.04 -7.08
CA MET A 145 -14.79 -2.62 -7.20
C MET A 145 -13.85 -3.78 -6.91
N TYR A 146 -12.65 -3.71 -7.45
CA TYR A 146 -11.65 -4.77 -7.34
C TYR A 146 -10.31 -4.17 -6.91
N GLU A 147 -9.65 -4.85 -5.96
CA GLU A 147 -8.27 -4.56 -5.56
C GLU A 147 -7.37 -5.73 -5.90
N GLY A 148 -6.07 -5.45 -6.08
CA GLY A 148 -5.09 -6.48 -6.42
C GLY A 148 -3.89 -6.46 -5.50
N TYR A 149 -3.22 -7.61 -5.40
CA TYR A 149 -1.90 -7.76 -4.78
C TYR A 149 -1.10 -8.84 -5.52
N PHE A 150 0.20 -8.81 -5.36
CA PHE A 150 1.10 -9.73 -6.03
C PHE A 150 1.84 -10.58 -5.02
N VAL A 151 2.02 -11.86 -5.34
CA VAL A 151 2.78 -12.80 -4.52
C VAL A 151 3.83 -13.49 -5.37
N LEU A 152 5.06 -13.52 -4.86
CA LEU A 152 6.17 -14.31 -5.41
C LEU A 152 6.41 -15.49 -4.48
N THR A 153 6.41 -16.70 -5.02
CA THR A 153 6.78 -17.91 -4.27
C THR A 153 7.97 -18.57 -4.94
N ALA A 154 9.08 -18.69 -4.21
CA ALA A 154 10.26 -19.42 -4.63
C ALA A 154 10.21 -20.83 -4.05
N THR A 155 10.39 -21.82 -4.91
CA THR A 155 10.47 -23.25 -4.55
C THR A 155 11.82 -23.76 -4.98
N TYR A 156 12.52 -24.48 -4.10
CA TYR A 156 13.79 -25.11 -4.40
C TYR A 156 13.70 -26.63 -4.24
N PHE A 157 14.11 -27.35 -5.27
CA PHE A 157 14.21 -28.79 -5.31
C PHE A 157 15.67 -29.19 -5.06
N PRO A 158 16.04 -29.68 -3.88
CA PRO A 158 17.39 -30.12 -3.60
C PRO A 158 17.80 -31.31 -4.52
N PRO A 159 19.10 -31.60 -4.72
CA PRO A 159 19.55 -32.76 -5.46
C PRO A 159 18.96 -34.06 -4.93
N LEU A 160 18.69 -35.04 -5.80
CA LEU A 160 17.97 -36.29 -5.52
C LEU A 160 18.39 -37.00 -4.22
N LEU A 161 19.71 -37.10 -3.96
CA LEU A 161 20.23 -37.73 -2.74
C LEU A 161 19.84 -36.98 -1.46
N ALA A 162 19.79 -35.66 -1.50
CA ALA A 162 19.37 -34.84 -0.38
C ALA A 162 17.84 -34.88 -0.20
N GLN A 163 17.06 -34.93 -1.29
CA GLN A 163 15.62 -35.11 -1.28
C GLN A 163 15.21 -36.42 -0.60
N GLN A 164 15.83 -37.57 -0.99
CA GLN A 164 15.51 -38.87 -0.41
C GLN A 164 15.75 -38.89 1.11
N LYS A 165 16.88 -38.38 1.56
CA LYS A 165 17.23 -38.31 2.98
C LYS A 165 16.24 -37.41 3.76
N PHE A 166 15.82 -36.31 3.16
CA PHE A 166 14.84 -35.40 3.80
C PHE A 166 13.45 -36.04 3.88
N VAL A 167 12.98 -36.66 2.79
CA VAL A 167 11.68 -37.34 2.74
C VAL A 167 11.63 -38.49 3.74
N GLU A 168 12.68 -39.33 3.82
CA GLU A 168 12.82 -40.38 4.82
C GLU A 168 12.73 -39.84 6.24
N LEU A 169 13.37 -38.70 6.53
CA LEU A 169 13.29 -38.05 7.86
C LEU A 169 11.89 -37.56 8.20
N MET A 170 11.16 -37.03 7.22
CA MET A 170 9.80 -36.51 7.46
C MET A 170 8.77 -37.64 7.69
N PHE A 171 8.98 -38.81 7.12
CA PHE A 171 8.01 -39.90 7.13
C PHE A 171 8.42 -41.11 7.97
N ASP A 172 9.66 -41.14 8.50
CA ASP A 172 10.19 -42.25 9.30
C ASP A 172 10.45 -41.85 10.76
N ASP A 173 9.66 -42.42 11.68
CA ASP A 173 9.74 -42.14 13.13
C ASP A 173 10.89 -42.85 13.85
N ASP A 174 11.57 -43.84 13.23
CA ASP A 174 12.37 -44.84 13.94
C ASP A 174 13.89 -44.80 13.74
N SER A 175 14.50 -43.79 13.12
CA SER A 175 15.92 -43.83 12.82
C SER A 175 16.78 -42.77 13.54
N LYS A 176 17.92 -43.20 14.04
CA LYS A 176 19.07 -42.49 14.64
C LYS A 176 19.09 -40.96 14.42
N LYS A 177 18.68 -40.23 15.45
CA LYS A 177 18.25 -38.81 15.43
C LYS A 177 19.36 -37.77 15.20
N THR A 178 20.66 -38.12 15.36
CA THR A 178 21.67 -37.06 15.54
C THR A 178 22.30 -36.55 14.20
N ASP A 179 22.60 -37.39 13.25
CA ASP A 179 23.29 -36.97 12.01
C ASP A 179 22.31 -36.45 10.92
N LYS A 180 21.09 -37.01 10.88
CA LYS A 180 20.07 -36.64 9.88
C LYS A 180 19.45 -35.25 10.17
N SER A 181 19.33 -34.89 11.44
CA SER A 181 18.81 -33.57 11.86
C SER A 181 19.74 -32.41 11.45
N ALA A 182 21.05 -32.60 11.55
CA ALA A 182 22.04 -31.60 11.17
C ALA A 182 22.00 -31.28 9.65
N LEU A 183 21.95 -32.32 8.82
CA LEU A 183 21.88 -32.15 7.35
C LEU A 183 20.62 -31.40 6.91
N THR A 184 19.49 -31.71 7.54
CA THR A 184 18.23 -31.02 7.22
C THR A 184 18.28 -29.54 7.61
N GLN A 185 18.85 -29.24 8.79
CA GLN A 185 19.02 -27.87 9.23
C GLN A 185 19.96 -27.08 8.31
N ASP A 186 21.02 -27.71 7.81
CA ASP A 186 21.95 -27.08 6.89
C ASP A 186 21.32 -26.79 5.52
N LEU A 187 20.48 -27.71 5.01
CA LEU A 187 19.70 -27.48 3.78
C LEU A 187 18.72 -26.31 3.93
N ILE A 188 18.01 -26.23 5.06
CA ILE A 188 17.09 -25.13 5.34
C ILE A 188 17.85 -23.81 5.47
N LYS A 189 19.01 -23.79 6.14
CA LYS A 189 19.84 -22.59 6.26
C LYS A 189 20.35 -22.13 4.90
N SER A 190 20.84 -23.05 4.08
CA SER A 190 21.29 -22.73 2.71
C SER A 190 20.15 -22.15 1.88
N PHE A 191 19.00 -22.80 1.88
CA PHE A 191 17.81 -22.32 1.17
C PHE A 191 17.40 -20.90 1.63
N ARG A 192 17.36 -20.66 2.95
CA ARG A 192 17.05 -19.32 3.48
C ARG A 192 18.06 -18.28 3.06
N HIS A 193 19.35 -18.61 3.08
CA HIS A 193 20.41 -17.71 2.62
C HIS A 193 20.27 -17.35 1.14
N ASP A 194 19.95 -18.33 0.30
CA ASP A 194 19.73 -18.11 -1.13
C ASP A 194 18.48 -17.24 -1.38
N CYS A 195 17.41 -17.48 -0.61
CA CYS A 195 16.21 -16.64 -0.63
C CYS A 195 16.46 -15.21 -0.15
N GLU A 196 17.28 -15.01 0.89
CA GLU A 196 17.70 -13.68 1.36
C GLU A 196 18.52 -12.94 0.30
N SER A 197 19.38 -13.66 -0.40
CA SER A 197 20.14 -13.11 -1.52
C SER A 197 19.22 -12.71 -2.69
N LEU A 198 18.21 -13.54 -3.01
CA LEU A 198 17.20 -13.22 -4.03
C LEU A 198 16.37 -11.99 -3.64
N GLU A 199 15.86 -11.95 -2.40
CA GLU A 199 15.10 -10.83 -1.85
C GLU A 199 15.91 -9.53 -1.92
N SER A 200 17.17 -9.53 -1.50
CA SER A 200 18.05 -8.37 -1.55
C SER A 200 18.23 -7.82 -2.97
N ARG A 201 18.33 -8.71 -3.97
CA ARG A 201 18.45 -8.29 -5.38
C ARG A 201 17.14 -7.76 -5.94
N LEU A 202 16.02 -8.43 -5.65
CA LEU A 202 14.70 -8.01 -6.10
C LEU A 202 14.20 -6.73 -5.41
N SER A 203 14.70 -6.41 -4.21
CA SER A 203 14.35 -5.16 -3.50
C SER A 203 14.80 -3.89 -4.24
N LEU A 204 15.67 -4.01 -5.24
CA LEU A 204 16.05 -2.91 -6.14
C LEU A 204 14.94 -2.57 -7.16
N ALA A 205 13.98 -3.47 -7.37
CA ALA A 205 12.87 -3.32 -8.32
C ALA A 205 11.51 -3.26 -7.62
N PHE A 206 11.33 -3.98 -6.51
CA PHE A 206 10.08 -4.18 -5.81
C PHE A 206 10.20 -3.91 -4.32
N THR A 207 9.10 -3.54 -3.67
CA THR A 207 8.98 -3.64 -2.22
C THR A 207 8.48 -5.04 -1.88
N LEU A 208 9.25 -5.81 -1.09
CA LEU A 208 8.95 -7.20 -0.74
C LEU A 208 8.71 -7.33 0.76
N ASN A 209 7.66 -8.06 1.14
CA ASN A 209 7.39 -8.43 2.51
C ASN A 209 7.19 -9.95 2.59
N ARG A 210 7.96 -10.64 3.43
CA ARG A 210 7.83 -12.10 3.63
C ARG A 210 6.50 -12.46 4.22
N LEU A 211 5.91 -13.56 3.76
CA LEU A 211 4.71 -14.13 4.35
C LEU A 211 5.11 -15.03 5.51
N THR A 212 4.86 -14.56 6.74
CA THR A 212 5.22 -15.21 8.01
C THR A 212 4.03 -15.28 8.95
N GLY A 213 4.23 -15.78 10.16
CA GLY A 213 3.25 -15.73 11.22
C GLY A 213 3.20 -14.36 11.88
N THR A 214 2.00 -13.82 12.08
CA THR A 214 1.73 -12.58 12.80
C THR A 214 1.08 -12.90 14.14
N ALA A 215 1.68 -12.45 15.23
CA ALA A 215 1.16 -12.65 16.58
C ALA A 215 0.14 -11.56 16.92
N HIS A 216 -1.06 -11.97 17.32
CA HIS A 216 -2.12 -11.10 17.83
C HIS A 216 -2.36 -11.40 19.30
N ILE A 217 -2.30 -10.37 20.15
CA ILE A 217 -2.64 -10.49 21.58
C ILE A 217 -4.16 -10.34 21.67
N GLN A 218 -4.82 -11.36 22.24
CA GLN A 218 -6.26 -11.37 22.49
C GLN A 218 -6.59 -10.59 23.78
N ASP A 219 -7.87 -10.22 23.96
CA ASP A 219 -8.33 -9.51 25.16
C ASP A 219 -8.12 -10.30 26.46
N ASP A 220 -8.04 -11.64 26.38
CA ASP A 220 -7.73 -12.55 27.49
C ASP A 220 -6.23 -12.71 27.80
N GLY A 221 -5.36 -11.96 27.08
CA GLY A 221 -3.91 -12.04 27.18
C GLY A 221 -3.29 -13.25 26.46
N SER A 222 -4.07 -14.10 25.80
CA SER A 222 -3.54 -15.21 25.00
C SER A 222 -2.96 -14.68 23.68
N ILE A 223 -1.90 -15.36 23.19
CA ILE A 223 -1.28 -15.03 21.91
C ILE A 223 -1.85 -15.98 20.84
N ARG A 224 -2.46 -15.40 19.82
CA ARG A 224 -2.90 -16.09 18.62
C ARG A 224 -1.94 -15.77 17.48
N VAL A 225 -1.36 -16.78 16.85
CA VAL A 225 -0.49 -16.61 15.67
C VAL A 225 -1.30 -16.97 14.42
N GLU A 226 -1.52 -15.99 13.57
CA GLU A 226 -2.11 -16.17 12.26
C GLU A 226 -1.00 -16.23 11.21
N HIS A 227 -1.05 -17.21 10.31
CA HIS A 227 0.06 -17.47 9.38
C HIS A 227 -0.30 -17.05 7.95
N ASP A 228 0.32 -15.97 7.46
CA ASP A 228 0.01 -15.38 6.15
C ASP A 228 0.39 -16.29 4.98
N PHE A 229 1.50 -17.04 5.08
CA PHE A 229 1.88 -17.98 4.03
C PHE A 229 0.87 -19.12 3.89
N LEU A 230 0.36 -19.65 5.02
CA LEU A 230 -0.66 -20.70 4.97
C LEU A 230 -1.99 -20.16 4.45
N ARG A 231 -2.35 -18.93 4.82
CA ARG A 231 -3.51 -18.21 4.25
C ARG A 231 -3.41 -18.08 2.74
N TRP A 232 -2.21 -17.75 2.23
CA TRP A 232 -1.92 -17.68 0.80
C TRP A 232 -2.11 -19.04 0.10
N LEU A 233 -1.49 -20.10 0.63
CA LEU A 233 -1.61 -21.44 0.07
C LEU A 233 -3.06 -21.93 0.07
N HIS A 234 -3.80 -21.66 1.15
CA HIS A 234 -5.22 -21.99 1.23
C HIS A 234 -6.05 -21.22 0.19
N TYR A 235 -5.77 -19.93 0.00
CA TYR A 235 -6.42 -19.13 -1.03
C TYR A 235 -6.14 -19.68 -2.43
N CYS A 236 -4.90 -20.04 -2.75
CA CYS A 236 -4.56 -20.63 -4.05
C CYS A 236 -5.38 -21.90 -4.34
N VAL A 237 -5.62 -22.72 -3.32
CA VAL A 237 -6.32 -24.01 -3.46
C VAL A 237 -7.84 -23.85 -3.48
N THR A 238 -8.39 -22.98 -2.65
CA THR A 238 -9.85 -22.94 -2.38
C THR A 238 -10.54 -21.67 -2.88
N GLY A 239 -9.80 -20.64 -3.25
CA GLY A 239 -10.33 -19.29 -3.54
C GLY A 239 -10.77 -18.51 -2.30
N ILE A 240 -10.63 -19.08 -1.09
CA ILE A 240 -11.07 -18.46 0.15
C ILE A 240 -9.87 -17.94 0.93
N SER A 241 -9.87 -16.64 1.22
CA SER A 241 -8.87 -16.02 2.08
C SER A 241 -9.44 -15.83 3.49
N HIS A 242 -8.91 -16.58 4.45
CA HIS A 242 -9.22 -16.40 5.86
C HIS A 242 -7.96 -16.63 6.71
N PRO A 243 -7.87 -16.04 7.91
CA PRO A 243 -6.76 -16.29 8.82
C PRO A 243 -6.63 -17.77 9.16
N ILE A 244 -5.42 -18.31 9.08
CA ILE A 244 -5.13 -19.69 9.44
C ILE A 244 -4.25 -19.69 10.70
N GLN A 245 -4.74 -20.33 11.73
CA GLN A 245 -4.02 -20.56 12.96
C GLN A 245 -3.39 -21.95 12.94
N LEU A 246 -2.11 -22.05 13.29
CA LEU A 246 -1.46 -23.33 13.44
C LEU A 246 -2.02 -24.07 14.67
N PRO A 247 -2.48 -25.33 14.49
CA PRO A 247 -2.94 -26.14 15.62
C PRO A 247 -1.77 -26.48 16.55
N LYS A 248 -2.05 -26.60 17.85
CA LYS A 248 -1.04 -26.99 18.86
C LYS A 248 -0.47 -28.38 18.61
N ASN A 249 -1.28 -29.29 18.06
CA ASN A 249 -0.83 -30.63 17.70
C ASN A 249 -0.29 -30.66 16.26
N PRO A 250 0.80 -31.38 15.99
CA PRO A 250 1.33 -31.53 14.63
C PRO A 250 0.27 -32.08 13.67
N ILE A 251 0.09 -31.39 12.53
CA ILE A 251 -0.80 -31.80 11.44
C ILE A 251 -0.07 -31.57 10.12
N TYR A 252 -0.31 -32.42 9.15
CA TYR A 252 0.16 -32.17 7.81
C TYR A 252 -0.60 -30.99 7.19
N LEU A 253 0.14 -30.09 6.52
CA LEU A 253 -0.45 -28.87 5.93
C LEU A 253 -1.43 -29.20 4.80
N ASP A 254 -1.22 -30.28 4.06
CA ASP A 254 -2.14 -30.77 3.03
C ASP A 254 -3.56 -31.01 3.58
N LYS A 255 -3.68 -31.51 4.82
CA LYS A 255 -4.98 -31.72 5.47
C LYS A 255 -5.60 -30.41 5.95
N LEU A 256 -4.77 -29.51 6.47
CA LEU A 256 -5.20 -28.19 6.92
C LEU A 256 -5.72 -27.34 5.73
N ILE A 257 -5.01 -27.40 4.60
CA ILE A 257 -5.29 -26.59 3.40
C ILE A 257 -6.30 -27.28 2.47
N GLY A 258 -6.17 -28.61 2.27
CA GLY A 258 -6.91 -29.38 1.28
C GLY A 258 -8.14 -30.11 1.83
N GLY A 259 -8.67 -29.75 2.99
CA GLY A 259 -9.82 -30.39 3.63
C GLY A 259 -11.17 -30.12 2.96
N LYS A 260 -11.20 -29.93 1.63
CA LYS A 260 -12.43 -29.67 0.83
C LYS A 260 -12.67 -30.78 -0.17
N GLU A 261 -13.94 -30.98 -0.53
CA GLU A 261 -14.33 -31.88 -1.62
C GLU A 261 -13.76 -31.37 -2.96
N CYS A 262 -13.25 -32.30 -3.77
CA CYS A 262 -12.73 -32.02 -5.09
C CYS A 262 -13.43 -32.88 -6.12
N TRP A 263 -14.11 -32.24 -7.06
CA TRP A 263 -14.79 -32.89 -8.19
C TRP A 263 -13.99 -32.62 -9.46
N MET A 264 -13.41 -33.69 -10.02
CA MET A 264 -12.67 -33.61 -11.27
C MET A 264 -13.60 -33.78 -12.47
N GLY A 265 -13.39 -32.98 -13.52
CA GLY A 265 -14.19 -33.03 -14.73
C GLY A 265 -13.83 -31.89 -15.68
N VAL A 266 -14.60 -31.73 -16.74
CA VAL A 266 -14.40 -30.63 -17.72
C VAL A 266 -14.55 -29.25 -17.08
N ILE A 267 -15.39 -29.15 -16.09
CA ILE A 267 -15.52 -27.98 -15.21
C ILE A 267 -15.31 -28.47 -13.78
N PRO A 268 -14.10 -28.44 -13.28
CA PRO A 268 -13.79 -28.93 -11.94
C PRO A 268 -14.39 -28.03 -10.86
N LYS A 269 -14.53 -28.61 -9.65
CA LYS A 269 -15.06 -27.90 -8.49
C LYS A 269 -14.29 -28.26 -7.23
N ILE A 270 -13.94 -27.27 -6.43
CA ILE A 270 -13.34 -27.46 -5.11
C ILE A 270 -14.22 -26.76 -4.07
N GLY A 271 -14.75 -27.54 -3.13
CA GLY A 271 -15.75 -27.07 -2.17
C GLY A 271 -16.97 -26.48 -2.89
N LYS A 272 -17.19 -25.16 -2.72
CA LYS A 272 -18.30 -24.46 -3.37
C LYS A 272 -17.95 -23.87 -4.74
N HIS A 273 -16.65 -23.65 -5.05
CA HIS A 273 -16.21 -22.93 -6.22
C HIS A 273 -16.03 -23.83 -7.44
N PHE A 274 -16.65 -23.45 -8.55
CA PHE A 274 -16.29 -23.95 -9.88
C PHE A 274 -14.98 -23.32 -10.32
N ILE A 275 -14.11 -24.09 -10.96
CA ILE A 275 -12.79 -23.68 -11.40
C ILE A 275 -12.79 -23.53 -12.92
N GLY A 276 -12.40 -22.36 -13.38
CA GLY A 276 -12.10 -22.06 -14.76
C GLY A 276 -10.63 -21.70 -14.93
N VAL A 277 -10.00 -22.21 -15.98
CA VAL A 277 -8.60 -21.88 -16.27
C VAL A 277 -8.50 -21.41 -17.71
N VAL A 278 -7.80 -20.29 -17.93
CA VAL A 278 -7.45 -19.77 -19.25
C VAL A 278 -5.92 -19.81 -19.36
N ALA A 279 -5.38 -20.59 -20.27
CA ALA A 279 -3.94 -20.71 -20.49
C ALA A 279 -3.48 -19.73 -21.58
N ILE A 280 -2.30 -19.14 -21.38
CA ILE A 280 -1.55 -18.41 -22.40
C ILE A 280 -0.69 -19.40 -23.14
N ASP A 281 -0.96 -19.64 -24.45
CA ASP A 281 -0.39 -20.71 -25.24
C ASP A 281 0.51 -20.25 -26.39
N GLY A 282 0.32 -19.02 -26.88
CA GLY A 282 1.13 -18.39 -27.91
C GLY A 282 1.60 -17.01 -27.50
N PHE A 283 2.82 -16.66 -27.92
CA PHE A 283 3.50 -15.45 -27.53
C PHE A 283 3.77 -14.59 -28.76
N PRO A 284 3.74 -13.23 -28.66
CA PRO A 284 4.19 -12.35 -29.71
C PRO A 284 5.71 -12.49 -29.95
N PHE A 285 6.19 -11.96 -31.09
CA PHE A 285 7.61 -12.02 -31.45
C PHE A 285 8.48 -11.23 -30.49
N ASP A 286 8.04 -10.05 -30.09
CA ASP A 286 8.77 -9.15 -29.21
C ASP A 286 8.04 -9.00 -27.88
N SER A 287 8.78 -8.82 -26.80
CA SER A 287 8.24 -8.54 -25.47
C SER A 287 8.64 -7.14 -25.02
N THR A 288 7.72 -6.49 -24.32
CA THR A 288 7.92 -5.18 -23.70
C THR A 288 7.52 -5.21 -22.23
N PRO A 289 8.16 -4.38 -21.38
CA PRO A 289 7.88 -4.38 -19.94
C PRO A 289 6.38 -4.22 -19.63
N GLY A 290 5.83 -5.19 -18.91
CA GLY A 290 4.44 -5.13 -18.41
C GLY A 290 3.36 -5.36 -19.46
N MET A 291 3.66 -6.01 -20.57
CA MET A 291 2.68 -6.26 -21.65
C MET A 291 1.44 -7.05 -21.21
N LEU A 292 1.50 -7.76 -20.08
CA LEU A 292 0.39 -8.47 -19.45
C LEU A 292 -0.25 -7.72 -18.28
N ASN A 293 0.19 -6.48 -17.96
CA ASN A 293 -0.34 -5.72 -16.82
C ASN A 293 -1.87 -5.47 -16.89
N ALA A 294 -2.46 -5.43 -18.09
CA ALA A 294 -3.91 -5.35 -18.24
C ALA A 294 -4.69 -6.49 -17.56
N LEU A 295 -4.05 -7.65 -17.32
CA LEU A 295 -4.65 -8.73 -16.54
C LEU A 295 -4.84 -8.36 -15.06
N THR A 296 -4.08 -7.41 -14.55
CA THR A 296 -4.19 -6.92 -13.16
C THR A 296 -5.32 -5.90 -12.98
N GLU A 297 -5.96 -5.45 -14.07
CA GLU A 297 -7.02 -4.44 -14.09
C GLU A 297 -8.39 -5.01 -14.47
N ILE A 298 -8.50 -6.31 -14.67
CA ILE A 298 -9.75 -7.01 -15.05
C ILE A 298 -10.85 -6.77 -13.97
N ASN A 299 -12.09 -6.57 -14.45
CA ASN A 299 -13.27 -6.42 -13.59
C ASN A 299 -13.89 -7.79 -13.25
N SER A 300 -13.08 -8.68 -12.70
CA SER A 300 -13.45 -10.01 -12.23
C SER A 300 -12.48 -10.50 -11.18
N GLU A 301 -12.92 -11.40 -10.30
CA GLU A 301 -12.02 -12.09 -9.38
C GLU A 301 -11.20 -13.13 -10.13
N VAL A 302 -9.90 -12.92 -10.17
CA VAL A 302 -8.95 -13.80 -10.87
C VAL A 302 -7.65 -13.93 -10.10
N ARG A 303 -6.97 -15.06 -10.32
CA ARG A 303 -5.57 -15.26 -9.97
C ARG A 303 -4.80 -15.57 -11.25
N TRP A 304 -4.03 -14.62 -11.73
CA TRP A 304 -3.09 -14.82 -12.82
C TRP A 304 -1.80 -15.37 -12.25
N SER A 305 -1.46 -16.60 -12.61
CA SER A 305 -0.28 -17.32 -12.13
C SER A 305 0.68 -17.59 -13.26
N SER A 306 1.92 -17.15 -13.11
CA SER A 306 3.04 -17.41 -14.00
C SER A 306 4.05 -18.30 -13.28
N ARG A 307 4.39 -19.45 -13.86
CA ARG A 307 5.39 -20.38 -13.34
C ARG A 307 6.60 -20.39 -14.23
N PHE A 308 7.79 -20.27 -13.61
CA PHE A 308 9.07 -20.36 -14.31
C PHE A 308 9.96 -21.39 -13.64
N ILE A 309 10.36 -22.43 -14.41
CA ILE A 309 11.25 -23.50 -13.98
C ILE A 309 12.61 -23.22 -14.58
N PHE A 310 13.61 -22.90 -13.75
CA PHE A 310 14.94 -22.55 -14.20
C PHE A 310 15.70 -23.78 -14.72
N LEU A 311 16.52 -23.55 -15.73
CA LEU A 311 17.44 -24.54 -16.32
C LEU A 311 18.88 -24.08 -16.10
N ASP A 312 19.80 -25.03 -15.94
CA ASP A 312 21.22 -24.73 -16.01
C ASP A 312 21.64 -24.33 -17.43
N ALA A 313 22.66 -23.47 -17.53
CA ALA A 313 23.10 -22.94 -18.81
C ALA A 313 23.40 -24.05 -19.84
N HIS A 314 24.05 -25.15 -19.43
CA HIS A 314 24.39 -26.26 -20.34
C HIS A 314 23.15 -27.01 -20.85
N GLU A 315 22.14 -27.20 -20.00
CA GLU A 315 20.87 -27.83 -20.36
C GLU A 315 20.07 -26.93 -21.30
N ALA A 316 19.98 -25.65 -20.96
CA ALA A 316 19.33 -24.64 -21.80
C ALA A 316 19.96 -24.57 -23.19
N VAL A 317 21.28 -24.49 -23.28
CA VAL A 317 22.01 -24.48 -24.56
C VAL A 317 21.73 -25.75 -25.37
N ALA A 318 21.72 -26.95 -24.72
CA ALA A 318 21.38 -28.18 -25.40
C ALA A 318 19.95 -28.17 -26.00
N HIS A 319 18.99 -27.56 -25.31
CA HIS A 319 17.65 -27.38 -25.85
C HIS A 319 17.60 -26.37 -26.99
N LEU A 320 18.24 -25.21 -26.85
CA LEU A 320 18.32 -24.17 -27.89
C LEU A 320 19.01 -24.71 -29.15
N GLU A 321 20.06 -25.53 -29.01
CA GLU A 321 20.69 -26.20 -30.13
C GLU A 321 19.76 -27.17 -30.89
N LYS A 322 18.90 -27.91 -30.18
CA LYS A 322 17.86 -28.73 -30.83
C LYS A 322 16.91 -27.88 -31.66
N TYR A 323 16.46 -26.71 -31.11
CA TYR A 323 15.64 -25.75 -31.86
C TYR A 323 16.40 -25.23 -33.09
N ARG A 324 17.65 -24.78 -32.93
CA ARG A 324 18.48 -24.27 -34.00
C ARG A 324 18.64 -25.33 -35.12
N LYS A 325 18.94 -26.59 -34.78
CA LYS A 325 19.04 -27.70 -35.75
C LYS A 325 17.73 -27.92 -36.48
N LYS A 326 16.58 -27.90 -35.78
CA LYS A 326 15.25 -28.09 -36.38
C LYS A 326 14.93 -26.99 -37.39
N TRP A 327 15.21 -25.72 -37.07
CA TRP A 327 14.96 -24.60 -37.96
C TRP A 327 15.95 -24.56 -39.12
N ARG A 328 17.22 -24.86 -38.87
CA ARG A 328 18.24 -24.95 -39.92
C ARG A 328 17.91 -26.03 -40.97
N GLN A 329 17.22 -27.11 -40.59
CA GLN A 329 16.71 -28.09 -41.55
C GLN A 329 15.56 -27.55 -42.40
N LYS A 330 14.81 -26.59 -41.92
CA LYS A 330 13.72 -25.93 -42.64
C LYS A 330 14.19 -24.82 -43.59
N VAL A 331 15.32 -24.17 -43.30
CA VAL A 331 15.94 -23.12 -44.15
C VAL A 331 16.22 -23.60 -45.54
N ARG A 332 16.64 -24.86 -45.71
CA ARG A 332 16.76 -25.53 -47.02
C ARG A 332 15.72 -26.64 -47.07
N GLY A 333 14.86 -26.61 -48.08
CA GLY A 333 13.85 -27.63 -48.27
C GLY A 333 14.43 -29.03 -48.25
N PHE A 334 13.69 -30.03 -47.78
CA PHE A 334 14.14 -31.43 -47.67
C PHE A 334 14.75 -31.95 -48.99
N PHE A 335 14.20 -31.58 -50.13
CA PHE A 335 14.66 -31.96 -51.47
C PHE A 335 16.03 -31.33 -51.82
N ASP A 336 16.28 -30.08 -51.44
CA ASP A 336 17.54 -29.38 -51.67
C ASP A 336 18.69 -29.99 -50.85
N GLN A 337 18.38 -30.50 -49.64
CA GLN A 337 19.36 -31.19 -48.80
C GLN A 337 19.70 -32.62 -49.30
N VAL A 338 18.70 -33.33 -49.82
CA VAL A 338 18.89 -34.73 -50.31
C VAL A 338 19.58 -34.75 -51.66
N PHE A 339 19.31 -33.76 -52.53
CA PHE A 339 19.85 -33.73 -53.89
C PHE A 339 20.95 -32.68 -54.10
N ASN A 340 21.40 -31.98 -53.07
CA ASN A 340 22.46 -30.98 -53.14
C ASN A 340 22.19 -29.88 -54.19
N LEU A 341 20.92 -29.57 -54.44
CA LEU A 341 20.47 -28.56 -55.41
C LEU A 341 20.43 -27.19 -54.72
N ASN A 342 21.08 -26.17 -55.30
CA ASN A 342 20.96 -24.77 -54.88
C ASN A 342 19.76 -24.14 -55.59
N SER A 343 18.54 -24.42 -55.15
CA SER A 343 17.33 -23.88 -55.77
C SER A 343 17.11 -22.36 -55.48
N GLY A 344 17.92 -21.78 -54.62
CA GLY A 344 17.85 -20.34 -54.27
C GLY A 344 16.68 -19.94 -53.39
N HIS A 345 15.78 -20.84 -53.04
CA HIS A 345 14.67 -20.54 -52.11
C HIS A 345 15.12 -20.76 -50.67
N ILE A 346 15.43 -19.66 -50.01
CA ILE A 346 15.71 -19.61 -48.57
C ILE A 346 14.42 -19.22 -47.88
N ASP A 347 13.95 -20.05 -46.95
CA ASP A 347 12.87 -19.65 -46.05
C ASP A 347 13.41 -18.60 -45.09
N GLN A 348 13.01 -17.33 -45.31
CA GLN A 348 13.48 -16.18 -44.56
C GLN A 348 13.06 -16.26 -43.07
N ASP A 349 11.86 -16.79 -42.79
CA ASP A 349 11.40 -16.98 -41.42
C ASP A 349 12.22 -18.02 -40.69
N ALA A 350 12.54 -19.11 -41.35
CA ALA A 350 13.42 -20.14 -40.78
C ALA A 350 14.85 -19.64 -40.55
N ALA A 351 15.38 -18.79 -41.43
CA ALA A 351 16.67 -18.16 -41.25
C ALA A 351 16.71 -17.19 -40.07
N ALA A 352 15.68 -16.40 -39.91
CA ALA A 352 15.49 -15.48 -38.74
C ALA A 352 15.46 -16.30 -37.42
N MET A 353 14.73 -17.43 -37.38
CA MET A 353 14.66 -18.29 -36.21
C MET A 353 15.99 -18.96 -35.86
N VAL A 354 16.84 -19.24 -36.85
CA VAL A 354 18.22 -19.75 -36.61
C VAL A 354 19.07 -18.66 -35.97
N ALA A 355 19.02 -17.44 -36.49
CA ALA A 355 19.78 -16.31 -35.95
C ALA A 355 19.34 -15.98 -34.50
N ASP A 356 18.07 -16.01 -34.22
CA ASP A 356 17.49 -15.79 -32.88
C ASP A 356 17.97 -16.88 -31.90
N ALA A 357 17.94 -18.15 -32.31
CA ALA A 357 18.48 -19.25 -31.51
C ALA A 357 19.99 -19.13 -31.24
N GLU A 358 20.76 -18.61 -32.19
CA GLU A 358 22.21 -18.37 -32.03
C GLU A 358 22.48 -17.21 -31.06
N ALA A 359 21.71 -16.13 -31.14
CA ALA A 359 21.78 -15.04 -30.20
C ALA A 359 21.43 -15.48 -28.77
N ALA A 360 20.35 -16.25 -28.59
CA ALA A 360 19.94 -16.81 -27.31
C ALA A 360 20.98 -17.72 -26.68
N ILE A 361 21.68 -18.55 -27.50
CA ILE A 361 22.81 -19.38 -27.05
C ILE A 361 23.97 -18.50 -26.56
N GLY A 362 24.29 -17.42 -27.29
CA GLY A 362 25.35 -16.47 -26.92
C GLY A 362 25.05 -15.75 -25.59
N GLU A 363 23.84 -15.27 -25.41
CA GLU A 363 23.37 -14.61 -24.17
C GLU A 363 23.37 -15.57 -22.97
N THR A 364 22.96 -16.83 -23.19
CA THR A 364 22.96 -17.85 -22.14
C THR A 364 24.37 -18.18 -21.70
N ASN A 365 25.31 -18.38 -22.66
CA ASN A 365 26.71 -18.69 -22.37
C ASN A 365 27.45 -17.53 -21.67
N SER A 366 27.07 -16.29 -21.95
CA SER A 366 27.63 -15.10 -21.28
C SER A 366 27.08 -14.88 -19.88
N GLY A 367 26.04 -15.62 -19.47
CA GLY A 367 25.36 -15.42 -18.17
C GLY A 367 24.56 -14.14 -18.05
N LEU A 368 24.27 -13.45 -19.16
CA LEU A 368 23.44 -12.24 -19.18
C LEU A 368 21.99 -12.55 -18.87
N VAL A 369 21.51 -13.73 -19.24
CA VAL A 369 20.15 -14.22 -18.98
C VAL A 369 20.15 -15.64 -18.45
N GLY A 370 19.19 -15.97 -17.61
CA GLY A 370 18.81 -17.32 -17.24
C GLY A 370 17.74 -17.84 -18.20
N GLN A 371 17.73 -19.15 -18.49
CA GLN A 371 16.71 -19.78 -19.31
C GLN A 371 15.80 -20.65 -18.44
N GLY A 372 14.55 -20.82 -18.87
CA GLY A 372 13.63 -21.68 -18.15
C GLY A 372 12.36 -22.02 -18.93
N TYR A 373 11.58 -22.94 -18.38
CA TYR A 373 10.24 -23.25 -18.89
C TYR A 373 9.22 -22.30 -18.28
N TYR A 374 8.49 -21.57 -19.11
CA TYR A 374 7.45 -20.64 -18.72
C TYR A 374 6.07 -21.21 -18.94
N THR A 375 5.19 -21.07 -17.96
CA THR A 375 3.78 -21.44 -18.07
C THR A 375 2.95 -20.36 -17.38
N SER A 376 1.96 -19.81 -18.07
CA SER A 376 1.09 -18.80 -17.49
C SER A 376 -0.37 -19.16 -17.70
N VAL A 377 -1.15 -19.03 -16.63
CA VAL A 377 -2.59 -19.30 -16.61
C VAL A 377 -3.33 -18.27 -15.78
N VAL A 378 -4.56 -18.00 -16.14
CA VAL A 378 -5.49 -17.21 -15.31
C VAL A 378 -6.53 -18.18 -14.75
N VAL A 379 -6.58 -18.27 -13.43
CA VAL A 379 -7.50 -19.12 -12.67
C VAL A 379 -8.66 -18.28 -12.19
N LEU A 380 -9.87 -18.76 -12.44
CA LEU A 380 -11.12 -18.18 -11.98
C LEU A 380 -11.80 -19.17 -11.04
N MET A 381 -12.29 -18.66 -9.92
CA MET A 381 -13.03 -19.44 -8.94
C MET A 381 -14.32 -18.71 -8.57
N ASN A 382 -15.48 -19.31 -8.83
CA ASN A 382 -16.76 -18.68 -8.54
C ASN A 382 -17.78 -19.73 -8.11
N GLU A 383 -18.68 -19.39 -7.19
CA GLU A 383 -19.80 -20.25 -6.79
C GLU A 383 -20.86 -20.36 -7.91
N ASP A 384 -21.01 -19.31 -8.73
CA ASP A 384 -21.85 -19.32 -9.92
C ASP A 384 -21.06 -19.78 -11.15
N ARG A 385 -21.43 -20.96 -11.64
CA ARG A 385 -20.87 -21.54 -12.87
C ARG A 385 -21.07 -20.64 -14.09
N GLY A 386 -22.25 -20.01 -14.21
CA GLY A 386 -22.57 -19.15 -15.36
C GLY A 386 -21.70 -17.91 -15.41
N GLN A 387 -21.47 -17.29 -14.26
CA GLN A 387 -20.59 -16.13 -14.13
C GLN A 387 -19.14 -16.52 -14.44
N MET A 388 -18.64 -17.61 -13.87
CA MET A 388 -17.29 -18.11 -14.13
C MET A 388 -17.04 -18.32 -15.63
N LEU A 389 -17.98 -18.93 -16.37
CA LEU A 389 -17.86 -19.14 -17.83
C LEU A 389 -17.88 -17.83 -18.63
N LYS A 390 -18.61 -16.81 -18.18
CA LYS A 390 -18.58 -15.46 -18.79
C LYS A 390 -17.23 -14.81 -18.59
N ASP A 391 -16.73 -14.87 -17.37
CA ASP A 391 -15.45 -14.27 -16.99
C ASP A 391 -14.29 -14.94 -17.73
N GLN A 392 -14.29 -16.26 -17.91
CA GLN A 392 -13.30 -16.95 -18.75
C GLN A 392 -13.22 -16.38 -20.17
N ARG A 393 -14.38 -16.10 -20.79
CA ARG A 393 -14.42 -15.52 -22.14
C ARG A 393 -13.91 -14.08 -22.18
N ILE A 394 -14.13 -13.31 -21.11
CA ILE A 394 -13.60 -11.95 -20.98
C ILE A 394 -12.08 -12.01 -20.91
N VAL A 395 -11.54 -12.89 -20.07
CA VAL A 395 -10.10 -13.10 -19.93
C VAL A 395 -9.47 -13.56 -21.24
N GLU A 396 -10.05 -14.56 -21.92
CA GLU A 396 -9.58 -15.05 -23.22
C GLU A 396 -9.52 -13.93 -24.26
N LYS A 397 -10.58 -13.13 -24.38
CA LYS A 397 -10.63 -11.99 -25.31
C LYS A 397 -9.56 -10.95 -24.99
N LEU A 398 -9.33 -10.65 -23.70
CA LEU A 398 -8.32 -9.70 -23.29
C LEU A 398 -6.92 -10.17 -23.67
N ILE A 399 -6.57 -11.43 -23.36
CA ILE A 399 -5.28 -12.01 -23.68
C ILE A 399 -5.04 -11.99 -25.20
N ASN A 400 -6.05 -12.37 -26.00
CA ASN A 400 -5.96 -12.31 -27.46
C ASN A 400 -5.78 -10.87 -27.97
N LYS A 401 -6.43 -9.88 -27.34
CA LYS A 401 -6.26 -8.47 -27.69
C LYS A 401 -4.85 -7.95 -27.41
N LEU A 402 -4.16 -8.52 -26.41
CA LEU A 402 -2.78 -8.17 -26.08
C LEU A 402 -1.74 -8.81 -27.03
N GLY A 403 -2.17 -9.55 -28.06
CA GLY A 403 -1.28 -10.19 -29.04
C GLY A 403 -0.82 -11.58 -28.67
N PHE A 404 -1.34 -12.16 -27.57
CA PHE A 404 -1.10 -13.54 -27.19
C PHE A 404 -2.19 -14.47 -27.75
N SER A 405 -1.92 -15.78 -27.73
CA SER A 405 -2.97 -16.79 -27.98
C SER A 405 -3.44 -17.35 -26.65
N ALA A 406 -4.74 -17.24 -26.36
CA ALA A 406 -5.35 -17.78 -25.16
C ALA A 406 -6.18 -19.01 -25.49
N ARG A 407 -6.26 -19.94 -24.54
CA ARG A 407 -7.11 -21.10 -24.61
C ARG A 407 -7.81 -21.36 -23.28
N ILE A 408 -9.14 -21.52 -23.34
CA ILE A 408 -9.92 -22.00 -22.21
C ILE A 408 -9.61 -23.51 -22.05
N GLU A 409 -9.06 -23.87 -20.89
CA GLU A 409 -8.76 -25.27 -20.57
C GLU A 409 -10.04 -26.02 -20.21
N SER A 410 -10.14 -27.24 -20.69
CA SER A 410 -11.27 -28.15 -20.44
C SER A 410 -10.80 -29.47 -19.85
N ILE A 411 -10.30 -30.38 -20.68
CA ILE A 411 -9.78 -31.68 -20.22
C ILE A 411 -8.58 -31.52 -19.31
N ASN A 412 -7.69 -30.57 -19.62
CA ASN A 412 -6.49 -30.26 -18.83
C ASN A 412 -6.72 -29.21 -17.72
N ALA A 413 -7.98 -28.89 -17.42
CA ALA A 413 -8.28 -27.80 -16.47
C ALA A 413 -7.68 -28.07 -15.09
N MET A 414 -7.74 -29.31 -14.60
CA MET A 414 -7.14 -29.67 -13.31
C MET A 414 -5.61 -29.67 -13.33
N ASP A 415 -4.99 -30.19 -14.38
CA ASP A 415 -3.52 -30.15 -14.51
C ASP A 415 -3.01 -28.72 -14.60
N ALA A 416 -3.70 -27.85 -15.33
CA ALA A 416 -3.39 -26.43 -15.43
C ALA A 416 -3.59 -25.70 -14.08
N PHE A 417 -4.66 -26.05 -13.35
CA PHE A 417 -4.91 -25.55 -12.02
C PHE A 417 -3.82 -25.97 -11.03
N PHE A 418 -3.48 -27.28 -10.92
CA PHE A 418 -2.42 -27.75 -10.05
C PHE A 418 -1.07 -27.16 -10.43
N GLY A 419 -0.76 -27.07 -11.72
CA GLY A 419 0.46 -26.42 -12.19
C GLY A 419 0.58 -24.92 -11.83
N SER A 420 -0.53 -24.28 -11.46
CA SER A 420 -0.55 -22.90 -10.96
C SER A 420 -0.37 -22.81 -9.44
N LEU A 421 -0.40 -23.92 -8.71
CA LEU A 421 -0.24 -23.90 -7.26
C LEU A 421 1.25 -23.84 -6.89
N PRO A 422 1.62 -23.00 -5.91
CA PRO A 422 2.99 -22.96 -5.40
C PRO A 422 3.48 -24.35 -4.99
N GLY A 423 4.74 -24.68 -5.29
CA GLY A 423 5.33 -26.00 -5.00
C GLY A 423 5.06 -27.09 -6.04
N HIS A 424 4.17 -26.87 -6.99
CA HIS A 424 3.85 -27.81 -8.07
C HIS A 424 4.67 -27.49 -9.33
N ALA A 425 5.50 -28.42 -9.80
CA ALA A 425 6.39 -28.23 -10.94
C ALA A 425 6.18 -29.25 -12.08
N VAL A 426 5.43 -30.33 -11.83
CA VAL A 426 5.30 -31.47 -12.75
C VAL A 426 4.07 -31.36 -13.64
N GLU A 427 2.99 -30.84 -13.11
CA GLU A 427 1.72 -30.70 -13.79
C GLU A 427 1.81 -29.64 -14.91
N ASN A 428 0.96 -29.74 -15.89
CA ASN A 428 0.90 -28.87 -17.07
C ASN A 428 2.16 -28.96 -17.98
N VAL A 429 2.12 -29.91 -18.89
CA VAL A 429 3.25 -30.35 -19.76
C VAL A 429 3.72 -29.31 -20.79
N ARG A 430 3.00 -28.19 -20.98
CA ARG A 430 3.32 -27.18 -21.98
C ARG A 430 4.37 -26.23 -21.43
N ARG A 431 5.58 -26.32 -21.98
CA ARG A 431 6.76 -25.67 -21.42
C ARG A 431 7.55 -24.94 -22.51
N PRO A 432 7.09 -23.75 -22.99
CA PRO A 432 7.92 -22.93 -23.86
C PRO A 432 9.18 -22.50 -23.11
N ILE A 433 10.33 -22.48 -23.80
CA ILE A 433 11.58 -21.95 -23.25
C ILE A 433 11.54 -20.43 -23.42
N VAL A 434 11.81 -19.73 -22.34
CA VAL A 434 11.82 -18.26 -22.25
C VAL A 434 13.04 -17.85 -21.45
N ASN A 435 13.67 -16.74 -21.77
CA ASN A 435 14.77 -16.20 -20.97
C ASN A 435 14.26 -15.31 -19.83
N SER A 436 15.12 -15.03 -18.85
CA SER A 436 14.75 -14.23 -17.66
C SER A 436 14.46 -12.75 -17.97
N LEU A 437 14.95 -12.23 -19.10
CA LEU A 437 14.64 -10.87 -19.56
C LEU A 437 13.20 -10.79 -20.08
N ASN A 438 12.78 -11.78 -20.89
CA ASN A 438 11.38 -11.88 -21.32
C ASN A 438 10.46 -12.20 -20.14
N LEU A 439 10.92 -13.01 -19.16
CA LEU A 439 10.14 -13.23 -17.93
C LEU A 439 9.85 -11.90 -17.21
N ALA A 440 10.84 -11.00 -17.13
CA ALA A 440 10.66 -9.69 -16.53
C ALA A 440 9.60 -8.83 -17.27
N ASP A 441 9.45 -9.02 -18.59
CA ASP A 441 8.38 -8.37 -19.38
C ASP A 441 7.00 -8.99 -19.15
N LEU A 442 6.96 -10.31 -18.90
CA LEU A 442 5.74 -11.10 -18.78
C LEU A 442 5.18 -11.17 -17.34
N MET A 443 5.92 -10.69 -16.35
CA MET A 443 5.43 -10.65 -14.97
C MET A 443 4.76 -9.29 -14.65
N PRO A 444 3.91 -9.22 -13.61
CA PRO A 444 3.35 -7.94 -13.18
C PRO A 444 4.48 -7.01 -12.74
N SER A 445 4.60 -5.86 -13.41
CA SER A 445 5.65 -4.86 -13.20
C SER A 445 5.11 -3.49 -12.78
N SER A 446 3.79 -3.35 -12.71
CA SER A 446 3.11 -2.14 -12.24
C SER A 446 1.96 -2.51 -11.31
N SER A 447 1.79 -1.76 -10.24
CA SER A 447 0.66 -1.90 -9.33
C SER A 447 0.03 -0.55 -9.02
N ILE A 448 -1.29 -0.49 -9.10
CA ILE A 448 -2.04 0.65 -8.57
C ILE A 448 -2.09 0.50 -7.06
N TRP A 449 -1.51 1.45 -6.34
CA TRP A 449 -1.63 1.50 -4.89
C TRP A 449 -3.02 2.00 -4.49
N THR A 450 -3.76 1.18 -3.76
CA THR A 450 -5.16 1.48 -3.38
C THR A 450 -5.29 2.35 -2.14
N GLY A 451 -4.18 2.84 -1.58
CA GLY A 451 -4.16 3.56 -0.31
C GLY A 451 -4.28 2.64 0.92
N LEU A 452 -4.09 3.22 2.09
CA LEU A 452 -4.23 2.50 3.36
C LEU A 452 -5.71 2.42 3.77
N ASN A 453 -6.12 1.28 4.33
CA ASN A 453 -7.49 1.06 4.81
C ASN A 453 -7.87 1.92 6.01
N THR A 454 -6.88 2.41 6.74
CA THR A 454 -7.03 3.28 7.91
C THR A 454 -6.11 4.49 7.79
N CYS A 455 -6.46 5.57 8.49
CA CYS A 455 -5.60 6.74 8.60
C CYS A 455 -4.29 6.35 9.32
N PRO A 456 -3.12 6.64 8.73
CA PRO A 456 -1.84 6.23 9.31
C PRO A 456 -1.35 7.12 10.45
N CYS A 457 -2.08 8.18 10.80
CA CYS A 457 -1.69 9.10 11.88
C CYS A 457 -1.81 8.43 13.25
N PRO A 458 -0.72 8.26 14.02
CA PRO A 458 -0.78 7.62 15.33
C PRO A 458 -1.44 8.48 16.41
N LEU A 459 -1.66 9.78 16.12
CA LEU A 459 -2.32 10.72 17.03
C LEU A 459 -3.84 10.73 16.86
N TYR A 460 -4.37 10.05 15.83
CA TYR A 460 -5.80 9.85 15.65
C TYR A 460 -6.26 8.57 16.36
N PRO A 461 -7.54 8.42 16.68
CA PRO A 461 -8.06 7.21 17.29
C PRO A 461 -7.67 5.96 16.47
N PRO A 462 -7.36 4.82 17.13
CA PRO A 462 -7.05 3.57 16.43
C PRO A 462 -8.15 3.19 15.44
N ASN A 463 -7.74 2.67 14.28
CA ASN A 463 -8.65 2.27 13.19
C ASN A 463 -9.50 3.40 12.60
N SER A 464 -9.10 4.66 12.75
CA SER A 464 -9.73 5.78 12.05
C SER A 464 -9.80 5.50 10.54
N PRO A 465 -10.94 5.76 9.86
CA PRO A 465 -11.09 5.47 8.44
C PRO A 465 -10.19 6.37 7.58
N PRO A 466 -9.94 6.02 6.31
CA PRO A 466 -9.30 6.94 5.38
C PRO A 466 -10.14 8.20 5.22
N LEU A 467 -9.50 9.31 4.86
CA LEU A 467 -10.18 10.60 4.73
C LEU A 467 -11.34 10.52 3.74
N MET A 468 -11.12 9.91 2.59
CA MET A 468 -12.20 9.66 1.63
C MET A 468 -11.85 8.55 0.64
N SER A 469 -12.89 7.94 0.06
CA SER A 469 -12.77 7.01 -1.05
C SER A 469 -12.75 7.77 -2.38
N CYS A 470 -11.88 7.33 -3.29
CA CYS A 470 -11.74 7.79 -4.66
C CYS A 470 -11.79 6.59 -5.61
N VAL A 471 -11.97 6.85 -6.91
CA VAL A 471 -11.98 5.83 -7.96
C VAL A 471 -10.84 6.09 -8.92
N THR A 472 -10.15 5.04 -9.32
CA THR A 472 -9.18 5.07 -10.42
C THR A 472 -9.85 4.62 -11.72
N HIS A 473 -9.15 4.69 -12.84
CA HIS A 473 -9.58 4.05 -14.07
C HIS A 473 -9.65 2.53 -13.83
N GLY A 474 -10.68 1.83 -14.31
CA GLY A 474 -10.80 0.38 -14.22
C GLY A 474 -11.39 -0.18 -12.92
N SER A 475 -12.25 0.55 -12.23
CA SER A 475 -12.99 0.10 -11.03
C SER A 475 -12.09 -0.33 -9.85
N THR A 476 -10.90 0.24 -9.73
CA THR A 476 -10.04 0.06 -8.56
C THR A 476 -10.28 1.20 -7.58
N PRO A 477 -10.60 0.94 -6.30
CA PRO A 477 -10.76 1.99 -5.31
C PRO A 477 -9.41 2.59 -4.94
N PHE A 478 -9.41 3.87 -4.58
CA PHE A 478 -8.27 4.52 -3.94
C PHE A 478 -8.74 5.17 -2.63
N ARG A 479 -8.05 4.88 -1.55
CA ARG A 479 -8.32 5.39 -0.21
C ARG A 479 -7.39 6.54 0.08
N LEU A 480 -7.89 7.76 -0.07
CA LEU A 480 -7.09 8.96 0.17
C LEU A 480 -6.86 9.16 1.67
N ASN A 481 -5.60 9.26 2.04
CA ASN A 481 -5.14 9.75 3.33
C ASN A 481 -4.15 10.89 3.07
N LEU A 482 -4.26 11.99 3.81
CA LEU A 482 -3.32 13.11 3.71
C LEU A 482 -2.05 12.86 4.54
N HIS A 483 -2.12 11.97 5.52
CA HIS A 483 -1.01 11.66 6.42
C HIS A 483 -0.07 10.59 5.87
N VAL A 484 1.23 10.83 6.08
CA VAL A 484 2.29 9.83 6.03
C VAL A 484 2.85 9.72 7.45
N ARG A 485 2.47 8.69 8.18
CA ARG A 485 2.66 8.60 9.64
C ARG A 485 1.97 9.80 10.33
N ASP A 486 2.71 10.61 11.09
CA ASP A 486 2.22 11.80 11.82
C ASP A 486 2.34 13.12 11.03
N VAL A 487 2.76 13.08 9.77
CA VAL A 487 2.87 14.26 8.90
C VAL A 487 1.73 14.28 7.90
N GLY A 488 0.83 15.28 8.03
CA GLY A 488 -0.34 15.46 7.16
C GLY A 488 -0.27 16.68 6.25
N HIS A 489 0.88 17.39 6.19
CA HIS A 489 1.01 18.59 5.36
C HIS A 489 0.86 18.25 3.87
N THR A 490 0.01 19.01 3.19
CA THR A 490 -0.41 18.72 1.82
C THR A 490 -0.41 19.99 0.99
N ILE A 491 0.03 19.92 -0.26
CA ILE A 491 -0.12 20.99 -1.24
C ILE A 491 -0.94 20.50 -2.43
N MET A 492 -1.89 21.33 -2.87
CA MET A 492 -2.77 21.07 -4.01
C MET A 492 -2.49 22.07 -5.13
N PHE A 493 -2.18 21.56 -6.30
CA PHE A 493 -2.01 22.36 -7.51
C PHE A 493 -3.21 22.16 -8.44
N GLY A 494 -3.69 23.25 -9.02
CA GLY A 494 -4.76 23.18 -10.01
C GLY A 494 -5.03 24.52 -10.67
N PRO A 495 -5.07 24.59 -12.02
CA PRO A 495 -5.41 25.81 -12.70
C PRO A 495 -6.84 26.27 -12.39
N THR A 496 -7.16 27.50 -12.75
CA THR A 496 -8.51 28.04 -12.59
C THR A 496 -9.52 27.18 -13.36
N GLY A 497 -10.65 26.86 -12.72
CA GLY A 497 -11.70 26.00 -13.30
C GLY A 497 -11.46 24.49 -13.21
N SER A 498 -10.34 24.01 -12.61
CA SER A 498 -10.07 22.58 -12.43
C SER A 498 -10.90 21.90 -11.32
N GLY A 499 -11.73 22.63 -10.60
CA GLY A 499 -12.51 22.12 -9.46
C GLY A 499 -11.77 22.15 -8.12
N LYS A 500 -10.64 22.85 -8.01
CA LYS A 500 -9.82 22.96 -6.79
C LYS A 500 -10.63 23.36 -5.55
N SER A 501 -11.40 24.44 -5.62
CA SER A 501 -12.19 24.94 -4.48
C SER A 501 -13.31 23.98 -4.09
N THR A 502 -13.97 23.33 -5.07
CA THR A 502 -14.97 22.28 -4.78
C THR A 502 -14.33 21.08 -4.09
N HIS A 503 -13.15 20.66 -4.54
CA HIS A 503 -12.42 19.56 -3.91
C HIS A 503 -11.95 19.95 -2.50
N LEU A 504 -11.52 21.20 -2.30
CA LEU A 504 -11.14 21.72 -1.00
C LEU A 504 -12.32 21.72 -0.03
N ALA A 505 -13.49 22.19 -0.45
CA ALA A 505 -14.72 22.16 0.35
C ALA A 505 -15.13 20.72 0.72
N LEU A 506 -14.94 19.77 -0.21
CA LEU A 506 -15.16 18.35 0.07
C LEU A 506 -14.18 17.81 1.11
N LEU A 507 -12.89 18.17 1.03
CA LEU A 507 -11.88 17.77 2.02
C LEU A 507 -12.21 18.32 3.40
N VAL A 508 -12.66 19.59 3.49
CA VAL A 508 -13.15 20.20 4.74
C VAL A 508 -14.30 19.39 5.32
N ALA A 509 -15.31 19.06 4.51
CA ALA A 509 -16.45 18.26 4.97
C ALA A 509 -16.01 16.88 5.44
N GLN A 510 -15.08 16.21 4.71
CA GLN A 510 -14.62 14.87 5.05
C GLN A 510 -13.67 14.83 6.25
N LEU A 511 -12.88 15.88 6.51
CA LEU A 511 -12.04 15.97 7.72
C LEU A 511 -12.88 15.94 8.99
N ARG A 512 -14.11 16.45 8.96
CA ARG A 512 -15.03 16.44 10.11
C ARG A 512 -15.48 15.04 10.55
N ARG A 513 -15.13 13.98 9.80
CA ARG A 513 -15.37 12.58 10.22
C ARG A 513 -14.53 12.14 11.43
N TYR A 514 -13.42 12.83 11.70
CA TYR A 514 -12.57 12.49 12.82
C TYR A 514 -13.05 13.16 14.11
N PRO A 515 -13.15 12.42 15.23
CA PRO A 515 -13.64 12.98 16.49
C PRO A 515 -12.81 14.17 16.96
N GLY A 516 -13.46 15.27 17.34
CA GLY A 516 -12.79 16.46 17.86
C GLY A 516 -11.95 17.24 16.83
N MET A 517 -12.14 16.99 15.54
CA MET A 517 -11.45 17.72 14.48
C MET A 517 -11.81 19.19 14.49
N THR A 518 -10.79 20.04 14.57
CA THR A 518 -10.92 21.50 14.48
C THR A 518 -10.29 22.00 13.17
N ILE A 519 -11.03 22.81 12.41
CA ILE A 519 -10.62 23.27 11.07
C ILE A 519 -10.61 24.80 11.03
N PHE A 520 -9.48 25.36 10.61
CA PHE A 520 -9.29 26.79 10.34
C PHE A 520 -9.00 26.96 8.86
N ALA A 521 -9.88 27.65 8.13
CA ALA A 521 -9.72 27.85 6.70
C ALA A 521 -9.61 29.33 6.37
N PHE A 522 -8.62 29.70 5.59
CA PHE A 522 -8.47 31.01 4.96
C PHE A 522 -8.94 30.85 3.51
N ASP A 523 -10.12 31.41 3.25
CA ASP A 523 -10.85 31.30 1.98
C ASP A 523 -10.75 32.61 1.19
N LYS A 524 -10.78 32.49 -0.13
CA LYS A 524 -10.86 33.65 -1.02
C LYS A 524 -11.95 33.45 -2.05
N GLY A 525 -12.91 34.38 -2.08
CA GLY A 525 -14.02 34.38 -3.02
C GLY A 525 -15.19 33.52 -2.59
N LEU A 526 -15.40 33.38 -1.27
CA LEU A 526 -16.58 32.74 -0.63
C LEU A 526 -16.78 31.26 -1.06
N SER A 527 -15.71 30.54 -1.38
CA SER A 527 -15.79 29.17 -1.88
C SER A 527 -16.29 28.18 -0.83
N LEU A 528 -16.01 28.42 0.44
CA LEU A 528 -16.47 27.64 1.60
C LEU A 528 -17.79 28.14 2.21
N TYR A 529 -18.27 29.30 1.79
CA TYR A 529 -19.51 29.89 2.33
C TYR A 529 -20.74 28.96 2.19
N PRO A 530 -21.01 28.30 1.06
CA PRO A 530 -22.15 27.38 0.94
C PRO A 530 -22.13 26.25 1.97
N LEU A 531 -20.94 25.68 2.26
CA LEU A 531 -20.78 24.63 3.26
C LEU A 531 -21.04 25.15 4.67
N THR A 532 -20.44 26.29 5.05
CA THR A 532 -20.60 26.86 6.37
C THR A 532 -22.04 27.34 6.60
N ALA A 533 -22.68 27.96 5.60
CA ALA A 533 -24.07 28.38 5.68
C ALA A 533 -25.02 27.18 5.87
N ALA A 534 -24.79 26.07 5.18
CA ALA A 534 -25.59 24.87 5.36
C ALA A 534 -25.40 24.25 6.76
N ILE A 535 -24.16 24.18 7.27
CA ILE A 535 -23.86 23.68 8.63
C ILE A 535 -24.54 24.62 9.67
N ARG A 536 -24.46 25.95 9.51
CA ARG A 536 -25.08 26.95 10.37
C ARG A 536 -26.57 26.72 10.48
N ALA A 537 -27.25 26.44 9.38
CA ALA A 537 -28.69 26.23 9.36
C ALA A 537 -29.14 25.05 10.23
N VAL A 538 -28.33 23.97 10.34
CA VAL A 538 -28.66 22.76 11.13
C VAL A 538 -28.14 22.84 12.57
N THR A 539 -26.95 23.43 12.78
CA THR A 539 -26.31 23.54 14.12
C THR A 539 -26.70 24.76 14.90
N ARG A 540 -27.46 25.70 14.30
CA ARG A 540 -27.80 27.00 14.85
C ARG A 540 -26.59 27.83 15.28
N GLY A 541 -25.48 27.70 14.54
CA GLY A 541 -24.22 28.40 14.78
C GLY A 541 -23.36 27.85 15.93
N ASN A 542 -23.65 26.66 16.47
CA ASN A 542 -22.88 26.10 17.59
C ASN A 542 -21.58 25.40 17.19
N SER A 543 -21.42 25.02 15.91
CA SER A 543 -20.29 24.19 15.43
C SER A 543 -19.48 24.86 14.35
N GLU A 544 -19.82 26.08 13.92
CA GLU A 544 -19.12 26.78 12.85
C GLU A 544 -19.14 28.30 13.05
N ARG A 545 -18.12 28.96 12.50
CA ARG A 545 -18.03 30.41 12.35
C ARG A 545 -17.50 30.73 10.94
N HIS A 546 -18.10 31.73 10.32
CA HIS A 546 -17.63 32.29 9.05
C HIS A 546 -17.51 33.81 9.23
N PHE A 547 -16.31 34.32 9.06
CA PHE A 547 -15.99 35.74 9.22
C PHE A 547 -15.53 36.29 7.86
N ASP A 548 -16.17 37.34 7.39
CA ASP A 548 -15.70 38.15 6.26
C ASP A 548 -14.85 39.30 6.81
N ILE A 549 -13.53 39.11 6.77
CA ILE A 549 -12.58 40.02 7.43
C ILE A 549 -12.51 41.34 6.67
N ALA A 550 -12.72 42.44 7.41
CA ALA A 550 -12.72 43.83 6.90
C ALA A 550 -13.90 44.16 5.95
N ALA A 551 -14.99 43.38 5.96
CA ALA A 551 -16.19 43.71 5.24
C ALA A 551 -16.99 44.80 6.00
N ASP A 552 -17.58 45.73 5.27
CA ASP A 552 -18.31 46.90 5.83
C ASP A 552 -19.50 46.50 6.71
N ASN A 553 -20.03 45.32 6.56
CA ASN A 553 -21.24 44.83 7.22
C ASN A 553 -21.00 43.94 8.45
N GLU A 554 -19.76 43.58 8.75
CA GLU A 554 -19.45 42.74 9.91
C GLU A 554 -18.72 43.52 11.00
N PRO A 555 -19.26 43.63 12.22
CA PRO A 555 -18.63 44.35 13.34
C PRO A 555 -17.55 43.48 14.02
N LEU A 556 -16.72 42.75 13.25
CA LEU A 556 -15.62 41.97 13.81
C LEU A 556 -14.45 42.91 14.13
N ALA A 557 -14.08 42.94 15.41
CA ALA A 557 -12.96 43.75 15.87
C ALA A 557 -12.05 42.91 16.78
N PHE A 558 -10.76 43.11 16.66
CA PHE A 558 -9.71 42.38 17.38
C PHE A 558 -9.05 43.25 18.45
N CYS A 559 -8.61 42.59 19.52
CA CYS A 559 -7.78 43.17 20.56
C CYS A 559 -6.45 42.42 20.69
N PRO A 560 -5.47 42.68 19.81
CA PRO A 560 -4.24 41.90 19.74
C PRO A 560 -3.40 41.91 21.01
N LEU A 561 -3.46 42.98 21.80
CA LEU A 561 -2.72 43.13 23.05
C LEU A 561 -3.54 42.72 24.30
N GLN A 562 -4.70 42.08 24.12
CA GLN A 562 -5.50 41.58 25.24
C GLN A 562 -4.82 40.47 26.04
N PHE A 563 -3.99 39.65 25.40
CA PHE A 563 -3.38 38.50 26.00
C PHE A 563 -1.87 38.76 26.26
N LEU A 564 -1.55 39.32 27.44
CA LEU A 564 -0.19 39.68 27.86
C LEU A 564 0.30 38.93 29.12
N ASP A 565 -0.46 37.90 29.56
CA ASP A 565 -0.27 37.28 30.87
C ASP A 565 1.07 36.51 30.93
N SER A 566 1.42 35.75 29.89
CA SER A 566 2.68 35.00 29.87
C SER A 566 3.86 35.80 29.30
N LYS A 567 5.07 35.39 29.64
CA LYS A 567 6.27 35.97 29.01
C LYS A 567 6.31 35.72 27.50
N SER A 568 5.77 34.59 27.05
CA SER A 568 5.68 34.24 25.63
C SER A 568 4.72 35.17 24.89
N ASP A 569 3.60 35.52 25.49
CA ASP A 569 2.64 36.42 24.87
C ASP A 569 3.16 37.85 24.76
N ARG A 570 3.85 38.32 25.77
CA ARG A 570 4.54 39.62 25.72
C ARG A 570 5.66 39.63 24.68
N ALA A 571 6.45 38.57 24.56
CA ALA A 571 7.45 38.46 23.51
C ALA A 571 6.82 38.47 22.10
N TRP A 572 5.73 37.76 21.91
CA TRP A 572 4.97 37.80 20.66
C TRP A 572 4.44 39.21 20.35
N ALA A 573 3.87 39.89 21.34
CA ALA A 573 3.34 41.22 21.15
C ALA A 573 4.43 42.23 20.73
N MET A 574 5.62 42.12 21.32
CA MET A 574 6.79 42.91 20.92
C MET A 574 7.20 42.65 19.45
N GLU A 575 7.30 41.38 19.07
CA GLU A 575 7.65 40.98 17.69
C GLU A 575 6.58 41.42 16.69
N TRP A 576 5.31 41.30 17.07
CA TRP A 576 4.19 41.75 16.24
C TRP A 576 4.21 43.28 16.02
N ILE A 577 4.43 44.09 17.07
CA ILE A 577 4.59 45.55 16.95
C ILE A 577 5.82 45.92 16.11
N ASP A 578 6.95 45.23 16.31
CA ASP A 578 8.16 45.44 15.50
C ASP A 578 7.89 45.19 14.01
N THR A 579 7.06 44.14 13.71
CA THR A 579 6.62 43.85 12.35
C THR A 579 5.72 44.95 11.78
N LEU A 580 4.78 45.51 12.57
CA LEU A 580 3.95 46.64 12.15
C LEU A 580 4.78 47.87 11.81
N LEU A 581 5.81 48.16 12.62
CA LEU A 581 6.72 49.28 12.40
C LEU A 581 7.54 49.09 11.13
N ALA A 582 8.09 47.90 10.92
CA ALA A 582 8.84 47.55 9.70
C ALA A 582 7.95 47.68 8.42
N LEU A 583 6.68 47.28 8.47
CA LEU A 583 5.72 47.45 7.38
C LEU A 583 5.44 48.93 7.06
N ASN A 584 5.67 49.84 8.02
CA ASN A 584 5.55 51.25 7.84
C ASN A 584 6.88 51.94 7.56
N GLY A 585 7.93 51.18 7.29
CA GLY A 585 9.27 51.69 6.93
C GLY A 585 10.10 52.19 8.13
N VAL A 586 9.78 51.75 9.34
CA VAL A 586 10.51 52.05 10.56
C VAL A 586 11.29 50.83 10.97
N ASP A 587 12.62 50.86 10.76
CA ASP A 587 13.57 49.87 11.28
C ASP A 587 13.93 50.24 12.73
N THR A 588 13.47 49.43 13.68
CA THR A 588 13.63 49.72 15.11
C THR A 588 15.08 49.63 15.59
N THR A 589 15.51 50.65 16.28
CA THR A 589 16.80 50.69 17.00
C THR A 589 16.74 49.90 18.31
N PRO A 590 17.88 49.52 18.93
CA PRO A 590 17.89 48.86 20.23
C PRO A 590 17.15 49.64 21.33
N ASP A 591 17.24 50.97 21.31
CA ASP A 591 16.57 51.84 22.30
C ASP A 591 15.07 51.84 22.09
N GLN A 592 14.59 51.91 20.85
CA GLN A 592 13.19 51.83 20.52
C GLN A 592 12.60 50.43 20.89
N ARG A 593 13.32 49.36 20.70
CA ARG A 593 12.90 48.01 21.16
C ARG A 593 12.79 47.93 22.68
N ASN A 594 13.69 48.57 23.41
CA ASN A 594 13.61 48.63 24.87
C ASN A 594 12.35 49.44 25.30
N GLU A 595 12.04 50.52 24.60
CA GLU A 595 10.86 51.34 24.87
C GLU A 595 9.57 50.54 24.62
N ILE A 596 9.47 49.79 23.49
CA ILE A 596 8.36 48.87 23.18
C ILE A 596 8.23 47.83 24.30
N ALA A 597 9.35 47.24 24.74
CA ALA A 597 9.36 46.22 25.79
C ALA A 597 8.77 46.77 27.12
N LEU A 598 9.21 47.98 27.48
CA LEU A 598 8.72 48.68 28.69
C LEU A 598 7.25 49.03 28.54
N ALA A 599 6.81 49.51 27.39
CA ALA A 599 5.43 49.84 27.15
C ALA A 599 4.52 48.60 27.28
N ILE A 600 4.86 47.47 26.67
CA ILE A 600 4.13 46.18 26.81
C ILE A 600 4.10 45.73 28.27
N LEU A 601 5.22 45.87 29.02
CA LEU A 601 5.23 45.50 30.42
C LEU A 601 4.34 46.41 31.27
N ASN A 602 4.33 47.71 30.98
CA ASN A 602 3.44 48.67 31.66
C ASN A 602 1.94 48.39 31.37
N MET A 603 1.63 48.03 30.10
CA MET A 603 0.27 47.64 29.73
C MET A 603 -0.20 46.40 30.49
N TYR A 604 0.68 45.39 30.61
CA TYR A 604 0.37 44.22 31.43
C TYR A 604 0.11 44.57 32.91
N GLN A 605 0.90 45.48 33.49
CA GLN A 605 0.75 45.92 34.89
C GLN A 605 -0.48 46.77 35.12
N SER A 606 -0.84 47.64 34.17
CA SER A 606 -2.01 48.53 34.26
C SER A 606 -3.32 47.83 33.84
N GLY A 607 -3.24 46.71 33.14
CA GLY A 607 -4.40 46.04 32.52
C GLY A 607 -4.90 46.72 31.24
N SER A 608 -4.10 47.60 30.64
CA SER A 608 -4.36 48.25 29.36
C SER A 608 -4.22 47.23 28.22
N LYS A 609 -5.04 47.37 27.15
CA LYS A 609 -5.17 46.31 26.12
C LYS A 609 -5.20 46.83 24.69
N THR A 610 -5.49 48.10 24.49
CA THR A 610 -5.72 48.69 23.16
C THR A 610 -4.43 49.25 22.55
N LEU A 611 -4.37 49.33 21.21
CA LEU A 611 -3.25 49.98 20.52
C LEU A 611 -3.18 51.46 20.76
N SER A 612 -4.34 52.12 20.96
CA SER A 612 -4.42 53.52 21.38
C SER A 612 -3.76 53.73 22.74
N GLU A 613 -4.01 52.87 23.75
CA GLU A 613 -3.34 52.93 25.04
C GLU A 613 -1.81 52.65 24.92
N PHE A 614 -1.42 51.72 24.05
CA PHE A 614 -0.01 51.48 23.76
C PHE A 614 0.69 52.73 23.24
N THR A 615 0.11 53.42 22.25
CA THR A 615 0.72 54.62 21.66
C THR A 615 0.83 55.79 22.65
N VAL A 616 -0.05 55.89 23.63
CA VAL A 616 0.04 56.88 24.70
C VAL A 616 1.21 56.60 25.62
N THR A 617 1.66 55.34 25.80
CA THR A 617 2.79 54.98 26.66
C THR A 617 4.13 55.18 25.96
N ILE A 618 4.19 55.33 24.65
CA ILE A 618 5.38 55.51 23.83
C ILE A 618 5.76 56.99 23.73
N GLN A 619 7.02 57.29 23.95
CA GLN A 619 7.58 58.65 23.82
C GLN A 619 8.13 58.91 22.40
N ASP A 620 8.68 57.90 21.76
CA ASP A 620 9.25 58.02 20.42
C ASP A 620 8.17 58.41 19.39
N GLU A 621 8.45 59.52 18.69
CA GLU A 621 7.49 60.10 17.72
C GLU A 621 7.37 59.29 16.45
N GLN A 622 8.45 58.60 16.02
CA GLN A 622 8.43 57.77 14.84
C GLN A 622 7.54 56.51 15.06
N ILE A 623 7.65 55.90 16.22
CA ILE A 623 6.80 54.77 16.61
C ILE A 623 5.34 55.20 16.65
N ARG A 624 5.03 56.32 17.34
CA ARG A 624 3.65 56.84 17.42
C ARG A 624 3.05 57.13 16.04
N ALA A 625 3.81 57.80 15.18
CA ALA A 625 3.37 58.13 13.82
C ALA A 625 3.09 56.88 12.97
N ALA A 626 3.98 55.85 13.05
CA ALA A 626 3.77 54.60 12.34
C ALA A 626 2.61 53.79 12.87
N MET A 627 2.31 53.82 14.17
CA MET A 627 1.24 53.08 14.78
C MET A 627 -0.14 53.79 14.65
N ALA A 628 -0.17 55.09 14.35
CA ALA A 628 -1.41 55.90 14.31
C ALA A 628 -2.51 55.33 13.39
N GLN A 629 -2.15 54.67 12.28
CA GLN A 629 -3.12 54.07 11.37
C GLN A 629 -3.87 52.86 11.96
N TYR A 630 -3.32 52.22 13.01
CA TYR A 630 -3.87 51.05 13.68
C TYR A 630 -4.66 51.40 14.95
N THR A 631 -4.60 52.63 15.39
CA THR A 631 -5.37 53.14 16.56
C THR A 631 -6.79 53.52 16.19
N VAL A 632 -7.63 53.80 17.17
CA VAL A 632 -9.06 54.09 17.01
C VAL A 632 -9.36 55.18 15.98
N ASP A 633 -8.51 56.19 15.85
CA ASP A 633 -8.65 57.30 14.89
C ASP A 633 -8.07 56.95 13.50
N GLY A 634 -7.41 55.80 13.35
CA GLY A 634 -6.77 55.35 12.11
C GLY A 634 -7.66 54.48 11.24
N SER A 635 -7.23 54.24 10.01
CA SER A 635 -8.00 53.46 9.02
C SER A 635 -8.24 52.00 9.40
N MET A 636 -7.42 51.40 10.30
CA MET A 636 -7.56 50.04 10.79
C MET A 636 -8.02 49.94 12.24
N GLY A 637 -8.29 51.07 12.90
CA GLY A 637 -8.63 51.10 14.31
C GLY A 637 -9.95 50.37 14.60
N SER A 638 -10.92 50.44 13.71
CA SER A 638 -12.17 49.69 13.83
C SER A 638 -11.96 48.17 13.83
N LEU A 639 -10.88 47.67 13.24
CA LEU A 639 -10.58 46.24 13.15
C LEU A 639 -9.58 45.78 14.22
N LEU A 640 -8.56 46.59 14.59
CA LEU A 640 -7.41 46.16 15.41
C LEU A 640 -7.33 46.79 16.79
N ASP A 641 -8.19 47.79 17.11
CA ASP A 641 -8.09 48.56 18.35
C ASP A 641 -9.36 48.46 19.21
N ALA A 642 -9.91 47.25 19.31
CA ALA A 642 -11.08 46.99 20.15
C ALA A 642 -10.69 46.83 21.63
N GLU A 643 -11.63 47.18 22.55
CA GLU A 643 -11.46 46.95 23.99
C GLU A 643 -11.48 45.46 24.37
N THR A 644 -12.19 44.66 23.59
CA THR A 644 -12.29 43.21 23.78
C THR A 644 -12.21 42.49 22.43
N ASP A 645 -11.55 41.34 22.43
CA ASP A 645 -11.41 40.51 21.22
C ASP A 645 -12.75 39.86 20.84
N GLY A 646 -13.23 40.18 19.66
CA GLY A 646 -14.48 39.63 19.11
C GLY A 646 -14.33 38.28 18.42
N LEU A 647 -13.09 37.70 18.35
CA LEU A 647 -12.85 36.46 17.68
C LEU A 647 -13.24 35.25 18.54
N GLU A 648 -14.29 34.55 18.15
CA GLU A 648 -14.70 33.26 18.69
C GLU A 648 -14.36 32.15 17.72
N LEU A 649 -13.43 31.27 18.10
CA LEU A 649 -13.10 30.08 17.34
C LEU A 649 -14.06 28.92 17.64
N SER A 650 -14.36 28.12 16.64
CA SER A 650 -15.21 26.91 16.74
C SER A 650 -14.59 25.74 16.02
N ASP A 651 -15.29 24.59 15.99
CA ASP A 651 -14.81 23.37 15.32
C ASP A 651 -14.53 23.58 13.81
N LEU A 652 -15.28 24.48 13.18
CA LEU A 652 -15.03 24.95 11.83
C LEU A 652 -15.03 26.47 11.83
N THR A 653 -13.90 27.09 11.63
CA THR A 653 -13.76 28.55 11.51
C THR A 653 -13.22 28.89 10.13
N VAL A 654 -13.97 29.66 9.38
CA VAL A 654 -13.57 30.11 8.02
C VAL A 654 -13.39 31.64 8.06
N PHE A 655 -12.25 32.07 7.56
CA PHE A 655 -11.90 33.49 7.37
C PHE A 655 -11.92 33.79 5.87
N GLU A 656 -12.91 34.52 5.40
CA GLU A 656 -12.89 35.12 4.07
C GLU A 656 -11.95 36.33 4.09
N ILE A 657 -10.92 36.28 3.26
CA ILE A 657 -9.81 37.24 3.28
C ILE A 657 -9.70 38.10 2.02
N GLU A 658 -10.62 38.00 1.06
CA GLU A 658 -10.50 38.74 -0.20
C GLU A 658 -10.52 40.24 0.02
N THR A 659 -11.47 40.72 0.82
CA THR A 659 -11.59 42.16 1.18
C THR A 659 -10.33 42.62 1.90
N LEU A 660 -9.87 41.88 2.89
CA LEU A 660 -8.65 42.19 3.65
C LEU A 660 -7.42 42.28 2.74
N LEU A 661 -7.22 41.33 1.84
CA LEU A 661 -6.08 41.34 0.91
C LEU A 661 -6.12 42.50 -0.07
N SER A 662 -7.32 42.98 -0.43
CA SER A 662 -7.48 44.13 -1.33
C SER A 662 -6.98 45.45 -0.72
N LEU A 663 -6.89 45.54 0.62
CA LEU A 663 -6.35 46.69 1.34
C LEU A 663 -4.82 46.82 1.24
N GLY A 664 -4.15 45.74 0.81
CA GLY A 664 -2.69 45.65 0.66
C GLY A 664 -1.96 45.15 1.93
N ASP A 665 -0.68 44.80 1.74
CA ASP A 665 0.13 44.08 2.73
C ASP A 665 0.23 44.78 4.08
N ARG A 666 0.32 46.10 4.08
CA ARG A 666 0.43 46.94 5.29
C ARG A 666 -0.74 46.75 6.25
N TYR A 667 -1.90 46.40 5.72
CA TYR A 667 -3.13 46.18 6.47
C TYR A 667 -3.44 44.71 6.68
N ALA A 668 -3.20 43.88 5.68
CA ALA A 668 -3.52 42.46 5.72
C ALA A 668 -2.59 41.67 6.66
N LEU A 669 -1.29 41.97 6.63
CA LEU A 669 -0.28 41.24 7.40
C LEU A 669 -0.52 41.28 8.93
N PRO A 670 -0.77 42.44 9.54
CA PRO A 670 -1.02 42.49 10.98
C PRO A 670 -2.20 41.62 11.42
N VAL A 671 -3.29 41.65 10.66
CA VAL A 671 -4.51 40.88 10.96
C VAL A 671 -4.23 39.38 10.81
N LEU A 672 -3.64 38.97 9.72
CA LEU A 672 -3.33 37.55 9.48
C LEU A 672 -2.36 36.98 10.52
N LEU A 673 -1.31 37.75 10.91
CA LEU A 673 -0.39 37.33 11.98
C LEU A 673 -1.11 37.18 13.32
N TYR A 674 -2.07 38.06 13.61
CA TYR A 674 -2.89 37.92 14.79
C TYR A 674 -3.80 36.69 14.74
N LEU A 675 -4.51 36.45 13.64
CA LEU A 675 -5.32 35.25 13.45
C LEU A 675 -4.48 33.98 13.59
N PHE A 676 -3.27 33.96 13.04
CA PHE A 676 -2.35 32.85 13.20
C PHE A 676 -1.98 32.59 14.66
N ARG A 677 -1.71 33.67 15.44
CA ARG A 677 -1.45 33.54 16.88
C ARG A 677 -2.63 32.95 17.63
N ARG A 678 -3.85 33.38 17.31
CA ARG A 678 -5.09 32.89 17.95
C ARG A 678 -5.29 31.41 17.65
N ILE A 679 -5.04 30.96 16.42
CA ILE A 679 -5.06 29.55 16.04
C ILE A 679 -4.01 28.76 16.82
N GLU A 680 -2.77 29.22 16.86
CA GLU A 680 -1.69 28.55 17.62
C GLU A 680 -2.08 28.33 19.09
N LEU A 681 -2.66 29.33 19.74
CA LEU A 681 -3.08 29.25 21.13
C LEU A 681 -4.28 28.30 21.35
N SER A 682 -5.09 28.05 20.32
CA SER A 682 -6.23 27.14 20.38
C SER A 682 -5.85 25.66 20.23
N LEU A 683 -4.63 25.36 19.75
CA LEU A 683 -4.17 24.00 19.52
C LEU A 683 -3.67 23.36 20.81
N THR A 684 -4.45 22.46 21.40
CA THR A 684 -4.14 21.75 22.65
C THR A 684 -3.79 20.28 22.44
N GLY A 685 -3.61 19.84 21.16
CA GLY A 685 -3.30 18.45 20.79
C GLY A 685 -4.46 17.69 20.15
N GLN A 686 -5.64 18.30 20.04
CA GLN A 686 -6.76 17.76 19.24
C GLN A 686 -6.38 17.64 17.78
N PRO A 687 -7.01 16.72 17.00
CA PRO A 687 -6.88 16.72 15.55
C PRO A 687 -7.24 18.09 14.98
N ALA A 688 -6.38 18.70 14.19
CA ALA A 688 -6.63 20.00 13.62
C ALA A 688 -6.15 20.12 12.17
N ALA A 689 -6.76 21.05 11.43
CA ALA A 689 -6.37 21.36 10.05
C ALA A 689 -6.36 22.88 9.83
N ILE A 690 -5.28 23.38 9.22
CA ILE A 690 -5.21 24.75 8.69
C ILE A 690 -5.24 24.64 7.17
N ILE A 691 -6.18 25.34 6.55
CA ILE A 691 -6.41 25.32 5.12
C ILE A 691 -6.17 26.72 4.57
N LEU A 692 -5.28 26.80 3.58
CA LEU A 692 -4.90 28.05 2.93
C LEU A 692 -5.30 27.95 1.45
N ASP A 693 -6.45 28.54 1.07
CA ASP A 693 -6.79 28.71 -0.34
C ASP A 693 -5.99 29.89 -0.92
N GLU A 694 -5.57 29.77 -2.17
CA GLU A 694 -4.68 30.75 -2.83
C GLU A 694 -3.40 31.05 -2.03
N ALA A 695 -2.75 30.01 -1.48
CA ALA A 695 -1.58 30.12 -0.59
C ALA A 695 -0.42 30.92 -1.17
N TRP A 696 -0.32 31.04 -2.50
CA TRP A 696 0.72 31.83 -3.18
C TRP A 696 0.70 33.31 -2.79
N ILE A 697 -0.48 33.87 -2.48
CA ILE A 697 -0.62 35.26 -2.05
C ILE A 697 0.15 35.47 -0.73
N MET A 698 0.01 34.52 0.19
CA MET A 698 0.70 34.55 1.48
C MET A 698 2.18 34.21 1.33
N LEU A 699 2.54 33.24 0.50
CA LEU A 699 3.92 32.83 0.26
C LEU A 699 4.75 33.90 -0.48
N GLY A 700 4.10 34.82 -1.19
CA GLY A 700 4.73 35.95 -1.88
C GLY A 700 5.46 36.93 -0.93
N HIS A 701 4.98 37.10 0.30
CA HIS A 701 5.57 38.01 1.27
C HIS A 701 6.56 37.30 2.22
N PRO A 702 7.79 37.82 2.43
CA PRO A 702 8.83 37.14 3.23
C PRO A 702 8.40 36.81 4.67
N VAL A 703 7.66 37.70 5.33
CA VAL A 703 7.17 37.48 6.71
C VAL A 703 6.27 36.26 6.80
N PHE A 704 5.30 36.14 5.89
CA PHE A 704 4.44 34.97 5.85
C PHE A 704 5.15 33.70 5.45
N ARG A 705 6.03 33.77 4.47
CA ARG A 705 6.84 32.63 4.06
C ARG A 705 7.58 32.02 5.25
N ASN A 706 8.25 32.87 6.05
CA ASN A 706 8.95 32.44 7.24
C ASN A 706 8.01 31.83 8.28
N LYS A 707 6.83 32.42 8.48
CA LYS A 707 5.84 31.92 9.43
C LYS A 707 5.23 30.58 8.99
N ILE A 708 4.92 30.41 7.73
CA ILE A 708 4.43 29.15 7.18
C ILE A 708 5.52 28.07 7.27
N GLN A 709 6.78 28.41 6.99
CA GLN A 709 7.90 27.46 7.16
C GLN A 709 8.07 27.02 8.62
N GLU A 710 7.90 27.93 9.56
CA GLU A 710 7.87 27.62 10.99
C GLU A 710 6.71 26.69 11.32
N TRP A 711 5.50 27.00 10.83
CA TRP A 711 4.31 26.18 11.02
C TRP A 711 4.48 24.76 10.52
N LEU A 712 4.98 24.56 9.33
CA LEU A 712 5.25 23.22 8.80
C LEU A 712 6.15 22.37 9.69
N LYS A 713 7.03 23.02 10.49
CA LYS A 713 7.91 22.34 11.45
C LYS A 713 7.23 22.06 12.79
N VAL A 714 6.36 22.97 13.26
CA VAL A 714 5.82 22.96 14.62
C VAL A 714 4.45 22.30 14.66
N MET A 715 3.59 22.52 13.67
CA MET A 715 2.19 22.06 13.65
C MET A 715 2.04 20.55 13.70
N ARG A 716 3.01 19.80 13.13
CA ARG A 716 3.09 18.35 13.28
C ARG A 716 2.98 17.91 14.75
N LYS A 717 3.73 18.58 15.66
CA LYS A 717 3.74 18.25 17.10
C LYS A 717 2.42 18.62 17.78
N ALA A 718 1.69 19.59 17.23
CA ALA A 718 0.38 20.00 17.71
C ALA A 718 -0.78 19.19 17.13
N ASN A 719 -0.51 18.07 16.44
CA ASN A 719 -1.52 17.25 15.76
C ASN A 719 -2.32 18.02 14.71
N CYS A 720 -1.68 19.01 14.06
CA CYS A 720 -2.31 19.89 13.08
C CYS A 720 -1.67 19.71 11.70
N LEU A 721 -2.50 19.41 10.70
CA LEU A 721 -2.08 19.40 9.30
C LEU A 721 -2.25 20.79 8.67
N VAL A 722 -1.41 21.10 7.68
CA VAL A 722 -1.52 22.31 6.86
C VAL A 722 -1.78 21.88 5.43
N LEU A 723 -2.91 22.31 4.86
CA LEU A 723 -3.27 22.08 3.47
C LEU A 723 -3.22 23.41 2.72
N MET A 724 -2.37 23.48 1.72
CA MET A 724 -2.20 24.65 0.88
C MET A 724 -2.73 24.38 -0.51
N ALA A 725 -3.47 25.30 -1.08
CA ALA A 725 -3.95 25.23 -2.46
C ALA A 725 -3.40 26.41 -3.28
N THR A 726 -2.92 26.13 -4.51
CA THR A 726 -2.37 27.13 -5.40
C THR A 726 -2.66 26.80 -6.87
N GLN A 727 -2.54 27.82 -7.75
CA GLN A 727 -2.88 27.67 -9.17
C GLN A 727 -1.75 27.07 -9.99
N SER A 728 -0.49 27.32 -9.64
CA SER A 728 0.64 26.86 -10.46
C SER A 728 1.82 26.36 -9.64
N LEU A 729 2.63 25.50 -10.28
CA LEU A 729 3.89 25.02 -9.69
C LEU A 729 4.94 26.11 -9.55
N SER A 730 4.89 27.13 -10.41
CA SER A 730 5.83 28.28 -10.36
C SER A 730 5.67 29.09 -9.08
N ASP A 731 4.45 29.16 -8.54
CA ASP A 731 4.17 29.87 -7.29
C ASP A 731 4.87 29.20 -6.10
N ALA A 732 4.93 27.86 -6.11
CA ALA A 732 5.65 27.10 -5.09
C ALA A 732 7.18 27.07 -5.30
N ALA A 733 7.65 27.08 -6.55
CA ALA A 733 9.08 27.05 -6.85
C ALA A 733 9.80 28.34 -6.48
N ASN A 734 9.10 29.48 -6.53
CA ASN A 734 9.63 30.81 -6.19
C ASN A 734 9.50 31.16 -4.69
N SER A 735 8.83 30.31 -3.91
CA SER A 735 8.66 30.45 -2.46
C SER A 735 9.52 29.50 -1.67
#